data_868a7259263b8b40995e3122d9a17478
#
_entry.id   868a7259263b8b40995e3122d9a17478
#
_cell.length_a   1.000
_cell.length_b   1.000
_cell.length_c   1.000
_cell.angle_alpha   90.00
_cell.angle_beta   90.00
_cell.angle_gamma   90.00
#
_symmetry.space_group_name_H-M   'P 1'
#
loop_
_entity.id
_entity.type
_entity.pdbx_description
1 polymer ?
#
loop_
_entity_poly.entity_id
_entity_poly.type
_entity_poly.pdbx_seq_one_letter_code
_entity_poly.pdbx_strand_id
1 'polypeptide(L)'
;MKKWAFLLIFLPGLVFAQDSRPLSAEVLWELDRLGSPVISPTGGHIVAPVTSYNTDDDSSETRLYLFSEDGGVQRPLTAEGHSAGSAVFSPNGEWLAFVSRRNDDEAGQIYLLPMNAPGEAKRLGEIPTGVSSLRWVGDHIYFISRTYPGQDWDQMKETLKENKDSHVSAHQWNALPYSMWDHWIDEERQAHVYRINVGTEAVESITEPLGIELPRSSQGLGSYDIHPNETHIAFTSPANPGAVDPNIDLFLAEIGSDEATNITPANPAGDGSPMFSPDGETLAYVRRAIPGFYADNANIVLVDLDDMSQEEITTEWDRSASGLVWLPDSSGFLGAIADEAHGRIYHIDLDGTPTAITGPTSFGGISISDDGTLVAHNQSFLYPPRLVKVDRATGEATRLDTINDDVLANVDLGTYESVTYKGHDGADIQMWVHYPPGFDPNKEYPLFLLIHGGPHNAIPDGFHFRWNAQTFASWGYVTAWHNFHGSNSFGQDFADYINPDWITAPYNDTIAAAEWFAEKDWIDEDRMVAGGGSYGGYLSSILLGKDHPFNALLIHAPVYNMYSQMAADFAVHGTRFGQFWENPEIYEEISPHYYAENFDTPALIIHGQNDLRVPVGQAFELFRTLQSKGIESRLIYYPDENHWVLKPNNSLYWYDEVEEWMAQFAEPGGR
;
A
#
# COMPACT_ATOMS: atom_id res chain seq x y z
N MET A 1 -48.74 53.32 36.17
CA MET A 1 -47.91 52.09 35.98
C MET A 1 -47.88 51.84 34.49
N LYS A 2 -46.72 52.25 33.84
CA LYS A 2 -46.53 52.03 32.40
C LYS A 2 -45.75 50.71 32.22
N LYS A 3 -46.37 49.74 31.55
CA LYS A 3 -45.71 48.46 31.14
C LYS A 3 -44.91 48.73 29.87
N TRP A 4 -43.61 48.51 29.93
CA TRP A 4 -42.75 48.45 28.76
C TRP A 4 -42.71 47.03 28.27
N ALA A 5 -43.14 46.76 27.00
CA ALA A 5 -42.96 45.51 26.30
C ALA A 5 -41.62 45.56 25.56
N PHE A 6 -40.70 44.65 25.88
CA PHE A 6 -39.46 44.47 25.12
C PHE A 6 -39.80 43.59 23.90
N LEU A 7 -39.65 44.15 22.72
CA LEU A 7 -39.73 43.45 21.45
C LEU A 7 -38.34 42.83 21.16
N LEU A 8 -38.20 41.50 21.29
CA LEU A 8 -37.02 40.75 20.84
C LEU A 8 -37.10 40.64 19.32
N ILE A 9 -36.27 41.37 18.60
CA ILE A 9 -36.05 41.18 17.16
C ILE A 9 -35.09 40.04 16.99
N PHE A 10 -35.62 38.87 16.55
CA PHE A 10 -34.79 37.80 15.99
C PHE A 10 -34.28 38.27 14.62
N LEU A 11 -32.99 38.61 14.53
CA LEU A 11 -32.30 38.67 13.26
C LEU A 11 -32.02 37.22 12.79
N PRO A 12 -32.49 36.80 11.60
CA PRO A 12 -32.04 35.56 11.04
C PRO A 12 -30.53 35.71 10.75
N GLY A 13 -29.72 34.86 11.37
CA GLY A 13 -28.32 34.73 11.01
C GLY A 13 -28.27 34.38 9.53
N LEU A 14 -27.64 35.23 8.73
CA LEU A 14 -27.22 34.89 7.38
C LEU A 14 -26.15 33.79 7.56
N VAL A 15 -26.55 32.56 7.38
CA VAL A 15 -25.62 31.46 7.06
C VAL A 15 -25.11 31.81 5.66
N PHE A 16 -23.92 32.36 5.57
CA PHE A 16 -23.22 32.41 4.29
C PHE A 16 -23.00 30.96 3.90
N ALA A 17 -23.65 30.49 2.84
CA ALA A 17 -23.21 29.28 2.16
C ALA A 17 -21.75 29.54 1.79
N GLN A 18 -20.86 28.78 2.35
CA GLN A 18 -19.45 28.78 1.92
C GLN A 18 -19.48 28.27 0.48
N ASP A 19 -18.96 29.05 -0.47
CA ASP A 19 -18.90 28.63 -1.86
C ASP A 19 -18.10 27.32 -1.91
N SER A 20 -18.66 26.28 -2.52
CA SER A 20 -17.97 25.01 -2.72
C SER A 20 -16.75 25.22 -3.62
N ARG A 21 -15.71 24.43 -3.41
CA ARG A 21 -14.45 24.46 -4.18
C ARG A 21 -14.20 23.12 -4.84
N PRO A 22 -13.51 23.06 -5.99
CA PRO A 22 -13.13 21.79 -6.58
C PRO A 22 -12.16 21.01 -5.69
N LEU A 23 -12.10 19.70 -5.86
CA LEU A 23 -11.04 18.89 -5.25
C LEU A 23 -9.72 19.23 -5.97
N SER A 24 -8.83 19.91 -5.28
CA SER A 24 -7.50 20.28 -5.76
C SER A 24 -6.40 19.55 -4.99
N ALA A 25 -5.16 19.68 -5.43
CA ALA A 25 -4.01 19.11 -4.75
C ALA A 25 -3.86 19.66 -3.32
N GLU A 26 -4.14 20.95 -3.09
CA GLU A 26 -4.11 21.57 -1.76
C GLU A 26 -5.15 20.89 -0.84
N VAL A 27 -6.35 20.65 -1.35
CA VAL A 27 -7.39 19.95 -0.57
C VAL A 27 -6.94 18.55 -0.19
N LEU A 28 -6.25 17.82 -1.08
CA LEU A 28 -5.69 16.49 -0.74
C LEU A 28 -4.72 16.54 0.43
N TRP A 29 -3.98 17.64 0.60
CA TRP A 29 -3.02 17.84 1.71
C TRP A 29 -3.66 18.43 2.97
N GLU A 30 -4.86 19.02 2.88
CA GLU A 30 -5.67 19.38 4.05
C GLU A 30 -6.33 18.14 4.70
N LEU A 31 -6.45 17.03 3.98
CA LEU A 31 -7.11 15.82 4.48
C LEU A 31 -6.18 15.01 5.40
N ASP A 32 -6.67 14.71 6.58
CA ASP A 32 -6.05 13.75 7.49
C ASP A 32 -6.15 12.33 6.92
N ARG A 33 -5.11 11.51 7.14
CA ARG A 33 -5.06 10.12 6.67
C ARG A 33 -5.26 9.15 7.81
N LEU A 34 -6.44 8.52 7.83
CA LEU A 34 -6.75 7.45 8.77
C LEU A 34 -6.06 6.15 8.33
N GLY A 35 -5.27 5.56 9.24
CA GLY A 35 -4.67 4.24 9.07
C GLY A 35 -5.53 3.11 9.62
N SER A 36 -5.00 1.88 9.57
CA SER A 36 -5.71 0.67 10.00
C SER A 36 -6.06 0.72 11.48
N PRO A 37 -7.32 0.47 11.85
CA PRO A 37 -7.76 0.43 13.23
C PRO A 37 -7.32 -0.86 13.94
N VAL A 38 -7.17 -0.77 15.25
CA VAL A 38 -7.02 -1.92 16.15
C VAL A 38 -8.11 -1.80 17.23
N ILE A 39 -8.95 -2.82 17.35
CA ILE A 39 -9.94 -2.89 18.43
C ILE A 39 -9.35 -3.63 19.65
N SER A 40 -9.72 -3.19 20.85
CA SER A 40 -9.37 -3.91 22.09
C SER A 40 -9.91 -5.35 22.06
N PRO A 41 -9.16 -6.37 22.51
CA PRO A 41 -9.69 -7.73 22.64
C PRO A 41 -10.99 -7.77 23.45
N THR A 42 -11.10 -6.95 24.49
CA THR A 42 -12.31 -6.86 25.34
C THR A 42 -13.41 -5.96 24.78
N GLY A 43 -13.25 -5.43 23.57
CA GLY A 43 -14.18 -4.45 22.98
C GLY A 43 -14.08 -3.04 23.59
N GLY A 44 -14.99 -2.16 23.21
CA GLY A 44 -15.19 -0.82 23.78
C GLY A 44 -14.23 0.25 23.30
N HIS A 45 -12.98 -0.08 23.05
CA HIS A 45 -11.94 0.84 22.59
C HIS A 45 -11.42 0.46 21.21
N ILE A 46 -11.36 1.43 20.31
CA ILE A 46 -10.74 1.30 19.00
C ILE A 46 -9.65 2.36 18.91
N VAL A 47 -8.47 1.99 18.46
CA VAL A 47 -7.35 2.91 18.25
C VAL A 47 -6.94 2.85 16.79
N ALA A 48 -6.77 4.02 16.17
CA ALA A 48 -6.24 4.12 14.81
C ALA A 48 -5.25 5.28 14.71
N PRO A 49 -4.18 5.15 13.90
CA PRO A 49 -3.29 6.25 13.58
C PRO A 49 -3.98 7.22 12.64
N VAL A 50 -3.82 8.51 12.90
CA VAL A 50 -4.26 9.61 12.05
C VAL A 50 -3.05 10.47 11.75
N THR A 51 -2.73 10.62 10.47
CA THR A 51 -1.59 11.43 10.00
C THR A 51 -2.10 12.73 9.41
N SER A 52 -1.65 13.83 9.98
CA SER A 52 -1.87 15.20 9.48
C SER A 52 -0.60 15.72 8.82
N TYR A 53 -0.75 16.61 7.85
CA TYR A 53 0.34 17.19 7.08
C TYR A 53 0.38 18.72 7.25
N ASN A 54 1.57 19.28 7.17
CA ASN A 54 1.80 20.70 7.15
C ASN A 54 2.59 21.07 5.89
N THR A 55 1.94 21.80 4.97
CA THR A 55 2.54 22.24 3.71
C THR A 55 3.53 23.40 3.89
N ASP A 56 3.49 24.14 5.02
CA ASP A 56 4.40 25.26 5.26
C ASP A 56 5.85 24.82 5.49
N ASP A 57 6.04 23.60 6.05
CA ASP A 57 7.37 23.08 6.39
C ASP A 57 7.63 21.65 5.90
N ASP A 58 6.77 21.12 5.00
CA ASP A 58 6.85 19.76 4.46
C ASP A 58 6.87 18.66 5.53
N SER A 59 6.21 18.88 6.66
CA SER A 59 6.20 17.93 7.76
C SER A 59 4.90 17.12 7.83
N SER A 60 4.96 16.02 8.58
CA SER A 60 3.79 15.23 8.95
C SER A 60 3.88 14.77 10.39
N GLU A 61 2.73 14.61 11.02
CA GLU A 61 2.63 14.03 12.34
C GLU A 61 1.56 12.94 12.36
N THR A 62 1.91 11.75 12.88
CA THR A 62 0.97 10.67 13.10
C THR A 62 0.63 10.58 14.57
N ARG A 63 -0.64 10.72 14.92
CA ARG A 63 -1.14 10.56 16.29
C ARG A 63 -2.07 9.37 16.37
N LEU A 64 -2.04 8.66 17.48
CA LEU A 64 -3.05 7.65 17.78
C LEU A 64 -4.31 8.35 18.30
N TYR A 65 -5.46 7.98 17.72
CA TYR A 65 -6.78 8.44 18.13
C TYR A 65 -7.55 7.30 18.78
N LEU A 66 -8.32 7.64 19.79
CA LEU A 66 -9.28 6.75 20.43
C LEU A 66 -10.66 7.00 19.88
N PHE A 67 -11.33 5.92 19.52
CA PHE A 67 -12.73 5.88 19.13
C PHE A 67 -13.49 4.88 19.99
N SER A 68 -14.81 5.09 20.13
CA SER A 68 -15.71 4.12 20.74
C SER A 68 -16.57 3.41 19.69
N GLU A 69 -17.01 2.21 19.99
CA GLU A 69 -17.83 1.39 19.09
C GLU A 69 -19.21 1.98 18.74
N ASP A 70 -19.69 2.94 19.53
CA ASP A 70 -20.95 3.66 19.30
C ASP A 70 -20.74 4.99 18.56
N GLY A 71 -19.49 5.33 18.19
CA GLY A 71 -19.15 6.60 17.55
C GLY A 71 -19.21 7.83 18.48
N GLY A 72 -19.48 7.62 19.78
CA GLY A 72 -19.62 8.72 20.74
C GLY A 72 -18.32 9.34 21.21
N VAL A 73 -17.19 8.68 20.99
CA VAL A 73 -15.84 9.15 21.35
C VAL A 73 -14.96 9.18 20.11
N GLN A 74 -14.38 10.36 19.85
CA GLN A 74 -13.28 10.57 18.91
C GLN A 74 -12.35 11.61 19.51
N ARG A 75 -11.14 11.21 19.86
CA ARG A 75 -10.13 12.13 20.41
C ARG A 75 -8.72 11.62 20.21
N PRO A 76 -7.72 12.53 20.10
CA PRO A 76 -6.33 12.12 20.14
C PRO A 76 -6.01 11.42 21.47
N LEU A 77 -5.24 10.34 21.37
CA LEU A 77 -4.78 9.54 22.49
C LEU A 77 -3.32 9.87 22.85
N THR A 78 -2.50 10.15 21.84
CA THR A 78 -1.09 10.56 22.04
C THR A 78 -0.95 12.09 21.93
N ALA A 79 0.07 12.61 22.64
CA ALA A 79 0.37 14.06 22.62
C ALA A 79 0.90 14.49 21.27
N GLU A 80 0.71 15.75 20.95
CA GLU A 80 1.29 16.46 19.80
C GLU A 80 2.80 16.60 19.91
N GLY A 81 3.50 16.66 18.77
CA GLY A 81 4.95 16.79 18.67
C GLY A 81 5.73 15.47 18.68
N HIS A 82 5.03 14.34 18.72
CA HIS A 82 5.66 13.03 18.74
C HIS A 82 4.84 12.00 17.95
N SER A 83 5.27 11.68 16.73
CA SER A 83 4.61 10.64 15.94
C SER A 83 4.58 9.30 16.68
N ALA A 84 3.43 8.61 16.56
CA ALA A 84 3.17 7.33 17.20
C ALA A 84 2.42 6.39 16.23
N GLY A 85 2.80 5.11 16.22
CA GLY A 85 2.20 4.09 15.35
C GLY A 85 2.37 2.68 15.89
N SER A 86 2.06 1.67 15.09
CA SER A 86 2.21 0.24 15.43
C SER A 86 1.56 -0.12 16.79
N ALA A 87 0.32 0.32 17.00
CA ALA A 87 -0.40 0.13 18.24
C ALA A 87 -0.87 -1.33 18.40
N VAL A 88 -0.75 -1.88 19.60
CA VAL A 88 -1.29 -3.19 19.98
C VAL A 88 -1.80 -3.16 21.42
N PHE A 89 -2.98 -3.73 21.67
CA PHE A 89 -3.53 -3.86 23.00
C PHE A 89 -2.90 -5.02 23.77
N SER A 90 -2.85 -4.90 25.10
CA SER A 90 -2.64 -6.06 25.96
C SER A 90 -3.81 -7.05 25.83
N PRO A 91 -3.58 -8.36 26.09
CA PRO A 91 -4.65 -9.36 26.00
C PRO A 91 -5.89 -9.07 26.87
N ASN A 92 -5.73 -8.35 27.98
CA ASN A 92 -6.83 -7.93 28.86
C ASN A 92 -7.42 -6.55 28.50
N GLY A 93 -6.92 -5.88 27.45
CA GLY A 93 -7.37 -4.57 27.02
C GLY A 93 -7.05 -3.40 27.96
N GLU A 94 -6.28 -3.62 29.05
CA GLU A 94 -5.98 -2.56 30.03
C GLU A 94 -4.86 -1.61 29.60
N TRP A 95 -3.99 -2.05 28.69
CA TRP A 95 -2.85 -1.31 28.20
C TRP A 95 -2.82 -1.28 26.66
N LEU A 96 -2.23 -0.21 26.14
CA LEU A 96 -1.86 -0.07 24.75
C LEU A 96 -0.34 0.06 24.65
N ALA A 97 0.31 -0.81 23.89
CA ALA A 97 1.69 -0.62 23.47
C ALA A 97 1.72 0.02 22.08
N PHE A 98 2.66 0.91 21.85
CA PHE A 98 2.86 1.55 20.54
C PHE A 98 4.32 1.97 20.35
N VAL A 99 4.70 2.19 19.11
CA VAL A 99 6.03 2.70 18.76
C VAL A 99 5.98 4.23 18.65
N SER A 100 6.92 4.88 19.32
CA SER A 100 7.12 6.33 19.21
C SER A 100 8.59 6.67 19.40
N ARG A 101 8.98 7.82 18.90
CA ARG A 101 10.30 8.41 19.13
C ARG A 101 10.12 9.69 19.91
N ARG A 102 10.53 9.71 21.18
CA ARG A 102 10.29 10.82 22.11
C ARG A 102 11.57 11.19 22.85
N ASN A 103 11.62 12.41 23.36
CA ASN A 103 12.76 12.91 24.13
C ASN A 103 14.07 12.75 23.32
N ASP A 104 15.03 12.03 23.90
CA ASP A 104 16.35 11.79 23.30
C ASP A 104 16.45 10.42 22.61
N ASP A 105 15.31 9.78 22.29
CA ASP A 105 15.30 8.49 21.59
C ASP A 105 15.93 8.64 20.19
N GLU A 106 16.98 7.88 19.90
CA GLU A 106 17.63 7.87 18.58
C GLU A 106 16.87 7.01 17.58
N ALA A 107 16.07 6.04 18.06
CA ALA A 107 15.24 5.15 17.27
C ALA A 107 13.86 4.98 17.91
N GLY A 108 12.89 4.43 17.17
CA GLY A 108 11.55 4.13 17.68
C GLY A 108 11.60 3.18 18.86
N GLN A 109 10.92 3.51 19.96
CA GLN A 109 10.87 2.72 21.19
C GLN A 109 9.44 2.28 21.51
N ILE A 110 9.29 1.25 22.35
CA ILE A 110 7.99 0.81 22.85
C ILE A 110 7.56 1.73 23.98
N TYR A 111 6.33 2.24 23.88
CA TYR A 111 5.67 3.00 24.92
C TYR A 111 4.40 2.29 25.36
N LEU A 112 4.12 2.28 26.66
CA LEU A 112 2.91 1.75 27.26
C LEU A 112 2.00 2.87 27.75
N LEU A 113 0.72 2.80 27.41
CA LEU A 113 -0.32 3.74 27.85
C LEU A 113 -1.46 2.96 28.53
N PRO A 114 -1.87 3.33 29.77
CA PRO A 114 -3.04 2.71 30.40
C PRO A 114 -4.33 3.16 29.69
N MET A 115 -5.23 2.20 29.40
CA MET A 115 -6.48 2.47 28.69
C MET A 115 -7.67 2.68 29.64
N ASN A 116 -7.66 2.04 30.82
CA ASN A 116 -8.76 2.07 31.79
C ASN A 116 -8.53 3.06 32.95
N ALA A 117 -7.43 3.81 32.93
CA ALA A 117 -7.10 4.81 33.97
C ALA A 117 -6.39 6.02 33.35
N PRO A 118 -6.49 7.21 33.96
CA PRO A 118 -5.64 8.33 33.56
C PRO A 118 -4.16 8.01 33.74
N GLY A 119 -3.34 8.33 32.75
CA GLY A 119 -1.90 8.11 32.81
C GLY A 119 -1.18 8.70 31.62
N GLU A 120 0.14 8.79 31.74
CA GLU A 120 1.04 9.18 30.66
C GLU A 120 1.70 7.94 30.07
N ALA A 121 2.05 8.04 28.77
CA ALA A 121 2.80 6.98 28.12
C ALA A 121 4.21 6.84 28.73
N LYS A 122 4.62 5.62 29.06
CA LYS A 122 5.93 5.30 29.64
C LYS A 122 6.71 4.43 28.67
N ARG A 123 8.00 4.75 28.46
CA ARG A 123 8.89 3.90 27.69
C ARG A 123 9.09 2.56 28.40
N LEU A 124 9.01 1.47 27.66
CA LEU A 124 9.27 0.11 28.12
C LEU A 124 10.65 -0.32 27.62
N GLY A 125 11.63 -0.34 28.51
CA GLY A 125 13.01 -0.68 28.19
C GLY A 125 13.71 0.33 27.27
N GLU A 126 14.83 -0.09 26.71
CA GLU A 126 15.60 0.68 25.73
C GLU A 126 16.19 -0.27 24.69
N ILE A 127 15.81 -0.09 23.44
CA ILE A 127 16.28 -0.89 22.29
C ILE A 127 17.06 0.02 21.36
N PRO A 128 18.40 0.01 21.37
CA PRO A 128 19.22 0.97 20.63
C PRO A 128 19.00 0.97 19.13
N THR A 129 18.70 -0.20 18.58
CA THR A 129 18.47 -0.42 17.15
C THR A 129 17.04 -0.11 16.70
N GLY A 130 16.14 0.22 17.66
CA GLY A 130 14.74 0.48 17.41
C GLY A 130 13.89 -0.79 17.28
N VAL A 131 12.58 -0.58 17.22
CA VAL A 131 11.58 -1.65 17.20
C VAL A 131 10.54 -1.43 16.11
N SER A 132 9.99 -2.52 15.61
CA SER A 132 8.84 -2.53 14.68
C SER A 132 7.98 -3.78 14.89
N SER A 133 6.78 -3.80 14.28
CA SER A 133 5.94 -5.01 14.16
C SER A 133 5.60 -5.65 15.50
N LEU A 134 4.98 -4.87 16.39
CA LEU A 134 4.66 -5.31 17.73
C LEU A 134 3.55 -6.39 17.74
N ARG A 135 3.73 -7.42 18.59
CA ARG A 135 2.68 -8.36 19.00
C ARG A 135 2.70 -8.50 20.53
N TRP A 136 1.55 -8.49 21.17
CA TRP A 136 1.45 -8.67 22.61
C TRP A 136 0.83 -10.02 22.92
N VAL A 137 1.59 -10.94 23.50
CA VAL A 137 1.12 -12.27 23.92
C VAL A 137 1.53 -12.49 25.38
N GLY A 138 0.59 -12.91 26.21
CA GLY A 138 0.87 -13.14 27.66
C GLY A 138 1.46 -11.90 28.33
N ASP A 139 2.60 -12.10 28.99
CA ASP A 139 3.35 -11.04 29.70
C ASP A 139 4.45 -10.40 28.84
N HIS A 140 4.52 -10.71 27.53
CA HIS A 140 5.57 -10.25 26.64
C HIS A 140 5.04 -9.45 25.45
N ILE A 141 5.83 -8.45 25.04
CA ILE A 141 5.69 -7.79 23.75
C ILE A 141 6.81 -8.30 22.85
N TYR A 142 6.42 -8.93 21.74
CA TYR A 142 7.31 -9.38 20.69
C TYR A 142 7.47 -8.26 19.65
N PHE A 143 8.67 -8.14 19.07
CA PHE A 143 8.98 -7.11 18.08
C PHE A 143 10.12 -7.53 17.17
N ILE A 144 10.22 -6.90 16.00
CA ILE A 144 11.37 -7.03 15.12
C ILE A 144 12.35 -5.90 15.39
N SER A 145 13.64 -6.26 15.48
CA SER A 145 14.76 -5.31 15.50
C SER A 145 15.87 -5.77 14.57
N ARG A 146 16.58 -4.81 13.95
CA ARG A 146 17.75 -5.08 13.11
C ARG A 146 19.00 -4.86 13.92
N THR A 147 19.68 -5.95 14.23
CA THR A 147 20.78 -6.01 15.21
C THR A 147 22.07 -6.48 14.56
N TYR A 148 23.20 -6.19 15.19
CA TYR A 148 24.51 -6.73 14.81
C TYR A 148 24.69 -8.10 15.48
N PRO A 149 24.80 -9.20 14.72
CA PRO A 149 24.85 -10.55 15.29
C PRO A 149 25.96 -10.73 16.30
N GLY A 150 25.64 -11.34 17.45
CA GLY A 150 26.58 -11.64 18.52
C GLY A 150 27.01 -10.44 19.36
N GLN A 151 26.44 -9.25 19.18
CA GLN A 151 26.66 -8.08 20.03
C GLN A 151 25.56 -7.97 21.11
N ASP A 152 25.94 -7.58 22.31
CA ASP A 152 24.97 -7.13 23.32
C ASP A 152 24.53 -5.67 23.06
N TRP A 153 23.52 -5.19 23.81
CA TRP A 153 22.95 -3.86 23.59
C TRP A 153 23.96 -2.70 23.80
N ASP A 154 24.93 -2.85 24.70
CA ASP A 154 25.95 -1.83 24.95
C ASP A 154 26.97 -1.79 23.79
N GLN A 155 27.37 -2.95 23.28
CA GLN A 155 28.20 -3.05 22.08
C GLN A 155 27.50 -2.49 20.84
N MET A 156 26.20 -2.77 20.68
CA MET A 156 25.40 -2.22 19.58
C MET A 156 25.33 -0.69 19.64
N LYS A 157 25.18 -0.10 20.83
CA LYS A 157 25.21 1.37 20.99
C LYS A 157 26.54 1.96 20.56
N GLU A 158 27.65 1.32 20.93
CA GLU A 158 28.98 1.76 20.54
C GLU A 158 29.18 1.67 19.02
N THR A 159 28.80 0.53 18.41
CA THR A 159 28.88 0.32 16.94
C THR A 159 28.01 1.34 16.19
N LEU A 160 26.77 1.59 16.63
CA LEU A 160 25.91 2.60 16.01
C LEU A 160 26.52 3.99 16.10
N LYS A 161 27.15 4.33 17.22
CA LYS A 161 27.84 5.60 17.39
C LYS A 161 29.08 5.72 16.49
N GLU A 162 29.91 4.68 16.45
CA GLU A 162 31.10 4.62 15.58
C GLU A 162 30.69 4.80 14.10
N ASN A 163 29.65 4.13 13.65
CA ASN A 163 29.13 4.25 12.30
C ASN A 163 28.61 5.66 12.01
N LYS A 164 27.91 6.27 12.96
CA LYS A 164 27.43 7.67 12.86
C LYS A 164 28.56 8.69 12.81
N ASP A 165 29.64 8.45 13.57
CA ASP A 165 30.81 9.33 13.64
C ASP A 165 31.83 9.06 12.49
N SER A 166 31.62 8.00 11.71
CA SER A 166 32.47 7.66 10.58
C SER A 166 32.46 8.72 9.48
N HIS A 167 33.62 9.05 8.93
CA HIS A 167 33.75 9.90 7.76
C HIS A 167 33.72 9.12 6.43
N VAL A 168 33.61 7.79 6.50
CA VAL A 168 33.47 6.94 5.31
C VAL A 168 32.00 6.81 4.97
N SER A 169 31.62 7.28 3.78
CA SER A 169 30.26 7.20 3.27
C SER A 169 30.05 6.04 2.27
N ALA A 170 31.08 5.20 2.07
CA ALA A 170 31.01 4.06 1.17
C ALA A 170 30.22 2.92 1.82
N HIS A 171 29.34 2.31 1.03
CA HIS A 171 28.65 1.07 1.40
C HIS A 171 29.29 -0.09 0.63
N GLN A 172 29.28 -1.27 1.20
CA GLN A 172 29.78 -2.49 0.58
C GLN A 172 28.76 -3.59 0.68
N TRP A 173 28.51 -4.28 -0.42
CA TRP A 173 27.65 -5.45 -0.47
C TRP A 173 28.36 -6.60 -1.19
N ASN A 174 28.19 -7.81 -0.68
CA ASN A 174 28.72 -9.04 -1.24
C ASN A 174 27.61 -9.95 -1.77
N ALA A 175 26.34 -9.61 -1.48
CA ALA A 175 25.16 -10.38 -1.87
C ALA A 175 23.96 -9.44 -2.11
N LEU A 176 22.91 -9.97 -2.71
CA LEU A 176 21.60 -9.32 -2.86
C LEU A 176 20.69 -9.67 -1.67
N PRO A 177 19.70 -8.82 -1.38
CA PRO A 177 19.44 -7.51 -1.95
C PRO A 177 20.35 -6.42 -1.35
N TYR A 178 20.72 -5.42 -2.13
CA TYR A 178 21.48 -4.24 -1.66
C TYR A 178 20.59 -3.03 -1.40
N SER A 179 19.37 -3.06 -1.90
CA SER A 179 18.43 -1.95 -1.75
C SER A 179 16.98 -2.46 -1.66
N MET A 180 16.09 -1.61 -1.18
CA MET A 180 14.65 -1.82 -1.23
C MET A 180 13.95 -0.47 -1.31
N TRP A 181 13.17 -0.27 -2.36
CA TRP A 181 12.32 0.88 -2.62
C TRP A 181 13.10 2.22 -2.71
N ASP A 182 13.47 2.83 -1.59
CA ASP A 182 14.15 4.13 -1.48
C ASP A 182 15.32 4.11 -0.50
N HIS A 183 15.67 2.95 0.02
CA HIS A 183 16.75 2.83 1.00
C HIS A 183 17.70 1.69 0.66
N TRP A 184 18.96 1.91 1.06
CA TRP A 184 20.00 0.91 0.97
C TRP A 184 19.90 -0.06 2.15
N ILE A 185 20.01 -1.35 1.87
CA ILE A 185 19.99 -2.39 2.89
C ILE A 185 21.39 -2.52 3.48
N ASP A 186 21.47 -2.41 4.79
CA ASP A 186 22.70 -2.63 5.54
C ASP A 186 22.94 -4.14 5.67
N GLU A 187 24.09 -4.61 5.13
CA GLU A 187 24.45 -6.03 5.14
C GLU A 187 24.92 -6.51 6.52
N GLU A 188 25.38 -5.60 7.39
CA GLU A 188 25.94 -5.95 8.71
C GLU A 188 24.86 -6.25 9.74
N ARG A 189 23.66 -5.66 9.58
CA ARG A 189 22.54 -5.88 10.50
C ARG A 189 21.57 -6.91 9.97
N GLN A 190 21.17 -7.82 10.84
CA GLN A 190 20.18 -8.86 10.57
C GLN A 190 18.87 -8.56 11.32
N ALA A 191 17.75 -8.90 10.70
CA ALA A 191 16.43 -8.74 11.30
C ALA A 191 16.08 -9.99 12.10
N HIS A 192 15.79 -9.80 13.39
CA HIS A 192 15.41 -10.87 14.30
C HIS A 192 14.18 -10.48 15.13
N VAL A 193 13.44 -11.49 15.57
CA VAL A 193 12.37 -11.34 16.56
C VAL A 193 12.94 -11.38 17.97
N TYR A 194 12.57 -10.38 18.74
CA TYR A 194 12.87 -10.24 20.15
C TYR A 194 11.57 -10.21 20.95
N ARG A 195 11.66 -10.46 22.25
CA ARG A 195 10.59 -10.17 23.21
C ARG A 195 11.08 -9.35 24.37
N ILE A 196 10.21 -8.53 24.93
CA ILE A 196 10.42 -7.81 26.18
C ILE A 196 9.33 -8.18 27.19
N ASN A 197 9.72 -8.56 28.39
CA ASN A 197 8.77 -8.81 29.47
C ASN A 197 8.26 -7.49 30.05
N VAL A 198 6.96 -7.28 30.07
CA VAL A 198 6.33 -6.00 30.46
C VAL A 198 6.59 -5.67 31.96
N GLY A 199 6.71 -6.67 32.82
CA GLY A 199 6.91 -6.47 34.25
C GLY A 199 8.37 -6.26 34.68
N THR A 200 9.32 -6.94 34.00
CA THR A 200 10.74 -6.94 34.37
C THR A 200 11.61 -6.12 33.43
N GLU A 201 11.07 -5.74 32.26
CA GLU A 201 11.78 -5.10 31.15
C GLU A 201 12.95 -5.92 30.57
N ALA A 202 13.03 -7.21 30.92
CA ALA A 202 14.03 -8.11 30.36
C ALA A 202 13.79 -8.36 28.88
N VAL A 203 14.82 -8.16 28.05
CA VAL A 203 14.80 -8.40 26.63
C VAL A 203 15.50 -9.69 26.29
N GLU A 204 14.88 -10.49 25.41
CA GLU A 204 15.40 -11.77 24.95
C GLU A 204 15.30 -11.87 23.43
N SER A 205 16.34 -12.38 22.78
CA SER A 205 16.30 -12.71 21.36
C SER A 205 15.63 -14.07 21.15
N ILE A 206 14.71 -14.14 20.20
CA ILE A 206 13.96 -15.39 19.90
C ILE A 206 14.56 -16.09 18.67
N THR A 207 14.87 -15.37 17.59
CA THR A 207 15.32 -15.99 16.34
C THR A 207 16.84 -15.91 16.11
N GLU A 208 17.57 -15.02 16.78
CA GLU A 208 19.03 -14.96 16.63
C GLU A 208 19.74 -16.26 17.10
N PRO A 209 19.36 -16.90 18.23
CA PRO A 209 19.96 -18.18 18.66
C PRO A 209 19.78 -19.30 17.63
N LEU A 210 18.75 -19.23 16.79
CA LEU A 210 18.49 -20.20 15.71
C LEU A 210 19.47 -20.04 14.53
N GLY A 211 20.21 -18.90 14.45
CA GLY A 211 21.07 -18.57 13.31
C GLY A 211 20.32 -18.30 12.00
N ILE A 212 19.03 -17.96 12.09
CA ILE A 212 18.14 -17.73 10.95
C ILE A 212 17.60 -16.31 11.03
N GLU A 213 17.87 -15.51 10.00
CA GLU A 213 17.37 -14.13 9.90
C GLU A 213 16.04 -14.05 9.13
N LEU A 214 15.21 -13.05 9.45
CA LEU A 214 14.04 -12.72 8.64
C LEU A 214 14.47 -12.13 7.28
N PRO A 215 13.55 -12.14 6.26
CA PRO A 215 13.88 -11.57 4.94
C PRO A 215 14.37 -10.13 5.06
N ARG A 216 15.51 -9.79 4.43
CA ARG A 216 16.15 -8.46 4.55
C ARG A 216 15.35 -7.31 3.96
N SER A 217 14.58 -7.59 2.91
CA SER A 217 13.85 -6.57 2.15
C SER A 217 12.41 -6.35 2.60
N SER A 218 11.83 -7.28 3.39
CA SER A 218 10.39 -7.27 3.65
C SER A 218 10.03 -7.80 5.05
N GLN A 219 10.50 -7.10 6.10
CA GLN A 219 10.08 -7.44 7.45
C GLN A 219 8.80 -6.70 7.83
N GLY A 220 7.89 -7.41 8.50
CA GLY A 220 6.63 -6.81 8.94
C GLY A 220 5.84 -7.74 9.87
N LEU A 221 4.62 -7.35 10.21
CA LEU A 221 3.72 -8.17 11.03
C LEU A 221 3.41 -9.53 10.39
N GLY A 222 3.43 -9.62 9.07
CA GLY A 222 3.27 -10.90 8.35
C GLY A 222 4.53 -11.77 8.30
N SER A 223 5.65 -11.35 8.91
CA SER A 223 6.89 -12.12 8.91
C SER A 223 6.97 -13.11 10.06
N TYR A 224 6.14 -13.00 11.08
CA TYR A 224 6.13 -13.93 12.22
C TYR A 224 4.79 -13.92 12.96
N ASP A 225 4.53 -14.99 13.69
CA ASP A 225 3.47 -15.06 14.69
C ASP A 225 3.88 -15.92 15.89
N ILE A 226 3.20 -15.68 17.02
CA ILE A 226 3.49 -16.32 18.30
C ILE A 226 2.30 -17.15 18.73
N HIS A 227 2.55 -18.41 19.07
CA HIS A 227 1.55 -19.29 19.63
C HIS A 227 0.90 -18.67 20.89
N PRO A 228 -0.43 -18.72 21.09
CA PRO A 228 -1.14 -18.07 22.19
C PRO A 228 -0.60 -18.40 23.58
N ASN A 229 -0.05 -19.60 23.78
CA ASN A 229 0.56 -20.03 25.01
C ASN A 229 2.09 -19.78 25.11
N GLU A 230 2.64 -18.97 24.20
CA GLU A 230 4.08 -18.64 24.12
C GLU A 230 5.01 -19.88 24.04
N THR A 231 4.54 -20.96 23.42
CA THR A 231 5.32 -22.19 23.23
C THR A 231 6.15 -22.19 21.97
N HIS A 232 5.62 -21.62 20.87
CA HIS A 232 6.24 -21.65 19.56
C HIS A 232 6.19 -20.29 18.88
N ILE A 233 7.14 -20.11 17.97
CA ILE A 233 7.14 -19.02 16.97
C ILE A 233 7.11 -19.63 15.58
N ALA A 234 6.25 -19.11 14.70
CA ALA A 234 6.31 -19.33 13.26
C ALA A 234 6.83 -18.05 12.58
N PHE A 235 7.80 -18.18 11.68
CA PHE A 235 8.41 -17.02 11.03
C PHE A 235 8.91 -17.33 9.62
N THR A 236 8.97 -16.30 8.78
CA THR A 236 9.47 -16.41 7.42
C THR A 236 10.96 -16.16 7.35
N SER A 237 11.65 -16.91 6.49
CA SER A 237 13.07 -16.72 6.21
C SER A 237 13.42 -17.19 4.79
N PRO A 238 14.47 -16.63 4.16
CA PRO A 238 15.00 -17.17 2.92
C PRO A 238 15.46 -18.62 3.09
N ALA A 239 14.93 -19.53 2.27
CA ALA A 239 15.34 -20.94 2.25
C ALA A 239 16.81 -21.08 1.81
N ASN A 240 17.26 -20.19 0.89
CA ASN A 240 18.61 -20.12 0.35
C ASN A 240 19.15 -18.69 0.47
N PRO A 241 19.69 -18.30 1.64
CA PRO A 241 20.11 -16.91 1.88
C PRO A 241 21.16 -16.34 0.92
N GLY A 242 21.89 -17.20 0.21
CA GLY A 242 22.88 -16.79 -0.81
C GLY A 242 22.36 -16.78 -2.25
N ALA A 243 21.09 -17.09 -2.48
CA ALA A 243 20.49 -17.04 -3.81
C ALA A 243 20.23 -15.59 -4.24
N VAL A 244 20.25 -15.33 -5.56
CA VAL A 244 19.94 -14.02 -6.15
C VAL A 244 18.49 -13.63 -5.86
N ASP A 245 17.57 -14.58 -6.04
CA ASP A 245 16.15 -14.47 -5.72
C ASP A 245 15.78 -15.60 -4.75
N PRO A 246 15.97 -15.40 -3.44
CA PRO A 246 15.74 -16.46 -2.48
C PRO A 246 14.25 -16.76 -2.34
N ASN A 247 13.89 -18.06 -2.38
CA ASN A 247 12.57 -18.49 -1.96
C ASN A 247 12.36 -18.18 -0.49
N ILE A 248 11.18 -17.72 -0.12
CA ILE A 248 10.81 -17.44 1.28
C ILE A 248 9.98 -18.61 1.79
N ASP A 249 10.54 -19.32 2.76
CA ASP A 249 9.88 -20.45 3.42
C ASP A 249 9.41 -20.09 4.83
N LEU A 250 8.55 -20.93 5.36
CA LEU A 250 8.05 -20.83 6.72
C LEU A 250 8.81 -21.77 7.66
N PHE A 251 9.26 -21.21 8.77
CA PHE A 251 9.97 -21.91 9.83
C PHE A 251 9.14 -21.94 11.12
N LEU A 252 9.19 -23.07 11.82
CA LEU A 252 8.58 -23.26 13.13
C LEU A 252 9.67 -23.59 14.15
N ALA A 253 9.66 -22.92 15.29
CA ALA A 253 10.59 -23.19 16.40
C ALA A 253 9.87 -23.15 17.76
N GLU A 254 10.32 -23.97 18.69
CA GLU A 254 9.95 -23.85 20.12
C GLU A 254 10.67 -22.63 20.70
N ILE A 255 9.98 -21.78 21.46
CA ILE A 255 10.57 -20.59 22.07
C ILE A 255 11.57 -21.00 23.14
N GLY A 256 12.82 -20.55 22.99
CA GLY A 256 13.93 -20.93 23.86
C GLY A 256 14.76 -22.11 23.33
N SER A 257 14.42 -22.67 22.17
CA SER A 257 15.23 -23.64 21.45
C SER A 257 16.33 -22.96 20.64
N ASP A 258 17.36 -23.71 20.27
CA ASP A 258 18.38 -23.35 19.29
C ASP A 258 18.18 -24.05 17.92
N GLU A 259 17.02 -24.73 17.74
CA GLU A 259 16.65 -25.43 16.51
C GLU A 259 15.32 -24.89 15.96
N ALA A 260 15.23 -24.76 14.64
CA ALA A 260 13.99 -24.47 13.91
C ALA A 260 13.78 -25.46 12.76
N THR A 261 12.55 -25.76 12.48
CA THR A 261 12.16 -26.64 11.37
C THR A 261 11.59 -25.81 10.22
N ASN A 262 12.17 -25.94 9.03
CA ASN A 262 11.54 -25.46 7.80
C ASN A 262 10.35 -26.38 7.50
N ILE A 263 9.12 -25.85 7.51
CA ILE A 263 7.89 -26.64 7.32
C ILE A 263 7.33 -26.53 5.89
N THR A 264 7.97 -25.73 5.01
CA THR A 264 7.55 -25.57 3.61
C THR A 264 8.67 -25.84 2.58
N PRO A 265 9.64 -26.75 2.83
CA PRO A 265 10.83 -26.91 2.00
C PRO A 265 10.54 -27.47 0.58
N ALA A 266 9.34 -27.96 0.34
CA ALA A 266 8.94 -28.52 -0.95
C ALA A 266 8.32 -27.52 -1.91
N ASN A 267 7.89 -26.36 -1.41
CA ASN A 267 7.30 -25.32 -2.24
C ASN A 267 8.41 -24.48 -2.90
N PRO A 268 8.44 -24.37 -4.25
CA PRO A 268 9.43 -23.55 -4.94
C PRO A 268 9.10 -22.06 -4.97
N ALA A 269 7.92 -21.66 -4.49
CA ALA A 269 7.44 -20.28 -4.45
C ALA A 269 7.25 -19.81 -2.99
N GLY A 270 6.90 -18.54 -2.80
CA GLY A 270 6.88 -17.94 -1.47
C GLY A 270 5.73 -18.44 -0.58
N ASP A 271 6.08 -18.76 0.66
CA ASP A 271 5.16 -19.00 1.78
C ASP A 271 5.28 -17.87 2.80
N GLY A 272 4.18 -17.42 3.39
CA GLY A 272 4.23 -16.28 4.32
C GLY A 272 2.98 -16.05 5.15
N SER A 273 3.00 -14.97 5.93
CA SER A 273 1.89 -14.56 6.79
C SER A 273 1.42 -15.66 7.75
N PRO A 274 2.32 -16.26 8.55
CA PRO A 274 1.92 -17.26 9.54
C PRO A 274 0.96 -16.65 10.56
N MET A 275 -0.03 -17.46 11.00
CA MET A 275 -1.03 -17.07 11.98
C MET A 275 -1.46 -18.28 12.80
N PHE A 276 -1.16 -18.31 14.08
CA PHE A 276 -1.71 -19.34 14.98
C PHE A 276 -3.19 -19.08 15.24
N SER A 277 -3.97 -20.15 15.28
CA SER A 277 -5.37 -20.07 15.72
C SER A 277 -5.46 -19.63 17.18
N PRO A 278 -6.54 -18.95 17.59
CA PRO A 278 -6.74 -18.52 18.98
C PRO A 278 -6.70 -19.65 20.01
N ASP A 279 -7.14 -20.87 19.65
CA ASP A 279 -7.05 -22.07 20.50
C ASP A 279 -5.64 -22.69 20.53
N GLY A 280 -4.77 -22.33 19.59
CA GLY A 280 -3.40 -22.82 19.49
C GLY A 280 -3.28 -24.21 18.88
N GLU A 281 -4.34 -24.79 18.27
CA GLU A 281 -4.30 -26.13 17.69
C GLU A 281 -3.81 -26.12 16.24
N THR A 282 -4.00 -24.99 15.52
CA THR A 282 -3.70 -24.85 14.09
C THR A 282 -2.77 -23.67 13.82
N LEU A 283 -1.84 -23.85 12.87
CA LEU A 283 -1.09 -22.76 12.25
C LEU A 283 -1.59 -22.59 10.83
N ALA A 284 -2.06 -21.39 10.48
CA ALA A 284 -2.38 -21.03 9.10
C ALA A 284 -1.25 -20.22 8.47
N TYR A 285 -1.09 -20.32 7.16
CA TYR A 285 -0.21 -19.46 6.38
C TYR A 285 -0.71 -19.31 4.93
N VAL A 286 -0.13 -18.40 4.16
CA VAL A 286 -0.46 -18.21 2.76
C VAL A 286 0.65 -18.75 1.87
N ARG A 287 0.27 -19.51 0.84
CA ARG A 287 1.16 -20.14 -0.14
C ARG A 287 0.92 -19.62 -1.55
N ARG A 288 1.99 -19.31 -2.26
CA ARG A 288 2.01 -19.13 -3.72
C ARG A 288 2.57 -20.37 -4.41
N ALA A 289 2.20 -20.57 -5.68
CA ALA A 289 2.62 -21.73 -6.46
C ALA A 289 3.66 -21.38 -7.54
N ILE A 290 3.67 -20.14 -8.04
CA ILE A 290 4.51 -19.71 -9.16
C ILE A 290 5.74 -18.95 -8.64
N PRO A 291 6.96 -19.49 -8.80
CA PRO A 291 8.18 -18.84 -8.34
C PRO A 291 8.37 -17.44 -8.96
N GLY A 292 8.72 -16.46 -8.12
CA GLY A 292 9.01 -15.09 -8.55
C GLY A 292 7.80 -14.31 -9.10
N PHE A 293 6.59 -14.85 -9.02
CA PHE A 293 5.37 -14.16 -9.44
C PHE A 293 4.64 -13.57 -8.22
N TYR A 294 4.85 -12.27 -7.96
CA TYR A 294 4.30 -11.60 -6.79
C TYR A 294 2.75 -11.47 -6.81
N ALA A 295 2.14 -11.58 -7.98
CA ALA A 295 0.69 -11.51 -8.16
C ALA A 295 0.02 -12.89 -8.31
N ASP A 296 0.77 -13.97 -8.09
CA ASP A 296 0.22 -15.31 -8.02
C ASP A 296 -0.84 -15.42 -6.91
N ASN A 297 -1.90 -16.17 -7.15
CA ASN A 297 -2.92 -16.40 -6.15
C ASN A 297 -2.28 -16.98 -4.88
N ALA A 298 -2.60 -16.36 -3.76
CA ALA A 298 -2.14 -16.83 -2.46
C ALA A 298 -3.25 -17.64 -1.80
N ASN A 299 -3.00 -18.95 -1.62
CA ASN A 299 -3.92 -19.88 -0.99
C ASN A 299 -3.65 -20.03 0.50
N ILE A 300 -4.69 -20.30 1.28
CA ILE A 300 -4.58 -20.60 2.70
C ILE A 300 -4.18 -22.06 2.87
N VAL A 301 -3.15 -22.29 3.69
CA VAL A 301 -2.75 -23.63 4.14
C VAL A 301 -2.94 -23.71 5.63
N LEU A 302 -3.57 -24.77 6.11
CA LEU A 302 -3.70 -25.15 7.51
C LEU A 302 -2.66 -26.21 7.87
N VAL A 303 -2.02 -26.05 9.01
CA VAL A 303 -1.08 -27.00 9.60
C VAL A 303 -1.64 -27.43 10.95
N ASP A 304 -1.94 -28.72 11.11
CA ASP A 304 -2.26 -29.32 12.39
C ASP A 304 -0.98 -29.42 13.24
N LEU A 305 -0.96 -28.79 14.41
CA LEU A 305 0.25 -28.74 15.25
C LEU A 305 0.54 -30.03 16.01
N ASP A 306 -0.42 -30.97 16.08
CA ASP A 306 -0.23 -32.27 16.73
C ASP A 306 0.56 -33.25 15.85
N ASP A 307 0.25 -33.32 14.55
CA ASP A 307 0.86 -34.27 13.62
C ASP A 307 1.61 -33.63 12.46
N MET A 308 1.60 -32.30 12.36
CA MET A 308 2.23 -31.51 11.28
C MET A 308 1.68 -31.76 9.90
N SER A 309 0.47 -32.33 9.77
CA SER A 309 -0.21 -32.47 8.48
C SER A 309 -0.61 -31.09 7.94
N GLN A 310 -0.59 -30.96 6.62
CA GLN A 310 -0.90 -29.71 5.93
C GLN A 310 -2.03 -29.89 4.93
N GLU A 311 -2.97 -28.95 4.92
CA GLU A 311 -4.09 -28.92 3.98
C GLU A 311 -4.20 -27.53 3.35
N GLU A 312 -4.21 -27.46 2.01
CA GLU A 312 -4.41 -26.23 1.26
C GLU A 312 -5.90 -26.09 0.92
N ILE A 313 -6.57 -25.09 1.53
CA ILE A 313 -8.04 -25.06 1.59
C ILE A 313 -8.72 -24.14 0.57
N THR A 314 -8.02 -23.20 -0.09
CA THR A 314 -8.65 -22.22 -1.00
C THR A 314 -8.31 -22.40 -2.46
N THR A 315 -7.84 -23.56 -2.88
CA THR A 315 -7.38 -23.86 -4.25
C THR A 315 -8.45 -23.70 -5.33
N GLU A 316 -9.72 -23.87 -4.98
CA GLU A 316 -10.86 -23.71 -5.89
C GLU A 316 -11.36 -22.26 -5.99
N TRP A 317 -10.77 -21.35 -5.19
CA TRP A 317 -11.18 -19.95 -5.15
C TRP A 317 -10.20 -19.07 -5.94
N ASP A 318 -10.67 -18.50 -7.04
CA ASP A 318 -9.87 -17.67 -7.94
C ASP A 318 -9.68 -16.23 -7.40
N ARG A 319 -9.31 -16.10 -6.14
CA ARG A 319 -8.94 -14.85 -5.46
C ARG A 319 -7.82 -15.09 -4.47
N SER A 320 -6.95 -14.10 -4.34
CA SER A 320 -5.80 -14.15 -3.44
C SER A 320 -6.20 -13.91 -1.99
N ALA A 321 -5.96 -14.87 -1.13
CA ALA A 321 -6.16 -14.70 0.32
C ALA A 321 -5.12 -13.72 0.87
N SER A 322 -5.57 -12.61 1.46
CA SER A 322 -4.70 -11.54 1.98
C SER A 322 -5.35 -10.80 3.15
N GLY A 323 -4.51 -10.20 4.01
CA GLY A 323 -4.99 -9.41 5.15
C GLY A 323 -5.92 -10.20 6.07
N LEU A 324 -5.64 -11.48 6.25
CA LEU A 324 -6.46 -12.40 7.03
C LEU A 324 -6.34 -12.14 8.52
N VAL A 325 -7.44 -12.34 9.23
CA VAL A 325 -7.51 -12.43 10.70
C VAL A 325 -8.36 -13.65 11.08
N TRP A 326 -7.91 -14.40 12.07
CA TRP A 326 -8.72 -15.49 12.63
C TRP A 326 -9.99 -14.99 13.28
N LEU A 327 -11.06 -15.76 13.17
CA LEU A 327 -12.21 -15.60 14.06
C LEU A 327 -11.82 -15.99 15.49
N PRO A 328 -12.35 -15.28 16.52
CA PRO A 328 -11.97 -15.54 17.92
C PRO A 328 -12.26 -16.97 18.41
N ASP A 329 -13.20 -17.66 17.78
CA ASP A 329 -13.58 -19.04 18.08
C ASP A 329 -12.83 -20.09 17.24
N SER A 330 -11.79 -19.68 16.52
CA SER A 330 -10.98 -20.53 15.63
C SER A 330 -11.77 -21.19 14.49
N SER A 331 -13.00 -20.76 14.17
CA SER A 331 -13.88 -21.42 13.20
C SER A 331 -13.58 -21.05 11.73
N GLY A 332 -12.66 -20.11 11.46
CA GLY A 332 -12.32 -19.62 10.13
C GLY A 332 -11.67 -18.26 10.16
N PHE A 333 -11.70 -17.58 9.01
CA PHE A 333 -11.00 -16.31 8.80
C PHE A 333 -11.94 -15.21 8.34
N LEU A 334 -11.55 -13.97 8.61
CA LEU A 334 -11.99 -12.80 7.88
C LEU A 334 -10.83 -12.24 7.06
N GLY A 335 -11.13 -11.75 5.85
CA GLY A 335 -10.13 -11.10 4.99
C GLY A 335 -10.74 -9.97 4.17
N ALA A 336 -10.00 -8.89 3.99
CA ALA A 336 -10.34 -7.85 3.01
C ALA A 336 -9.70 -8.22 1.67
N ILE A 337 -10.48 -8.85 0.82
CA ILE A 337 -10.03 -9.51 -0.39
C ILE A 337 -10.27 -8.61 -1.61
N ALA A 338 -9.27 -8.52 -2.48
CA ALA A 338 -9.41 -7.85 -3.77
C ALA A 338 -10.32 -8.68 -4.70
N ASP A 339 -11.48 -8.13 -5.04
CA ASP A 339 -12.50 -8.77 -5.84
C ASP A 339 -13.22 -7.77 -6.76
N GLU A 340 -13.07 -7.95 -8.07
CA GLU A 340 -13.66 -7.11 -9.11
C GLU A 340 -13.46 -5.59 -8.85
N ALA A 341 -12.20 -5.19 -8.63
CA ALA A 341 -11.79 -3.82 -8.33
C ALA A 341 -12.41 -3.23 -7.05
N HIS A 342 -12.67 -4.05 -6.05
CA HIS A 342 -13.08 -3.65 -4.70
C HIS A 342 -12.29 -4.42 -3.66
N GLY A 343 -12.19 -3.88 -2.45
CA GLY A 343 -11.71 -4.61 -1.28
C GLY A 343 -12.90 -5.09 -0.46
N ARG A 344 -13.38 -6.30 -0.68
CA ARG A 344 -14.56 -6.84 0.02
C ARG A 344 -14.17 -7.66 1.23
N ILE A 345 -14.95 -7.59 2.30
CA ILE A 345 -14.74 -8.46 3.45
C ILE A 345 -15.41 -9.81 3.18
N TYR A 346 -14.61 -10.87 3.28
CA TYR A 346 -15.04 -12.26 3.17
C TYR A 346 -14.88 -12.96 4.51
N HIS A 347 -15.79 -13.88 4.78
CA HIS A 347 -15.60 -14.97 5.74
C HIS A 347 -15.14 -16.20 4.95
N ILE A 348 -14.12 -16.88 5.44
CA ILE A 348 -13.56 -18.09 4.82
C ILE A 348 -13.59 -19.18 5.88
N ASP A 349 -14.41 -20.21 5.64
CA ASP A 349 -14.52 -21.36 6.54
C ASP A 349 -13.24 -22.24 6.49
N LEU A 350 -13.08 -23.14 7.46
CA LEU A 350 -11.92 -24.04 7.49
C LEU A 350 -11.90 -25.08 6.35
N ASP A 351 -13.01 -25.27 5.65
CA ASP A 351 -13.07 -26.06 4.42
C ASP A 351 -12.71 -25.25 3.15
N GLY A 352 -12.30 -23.98 3.34
CA GLY A 352 -11.92 -23.09 2.25
C GLY A 352 -13.07 -22.38 1.54
N THR A 353 -14.33 -22.55 1.99
CA THR A 353 -15.48 -21.90 1.36
C THR A 353 -15.51 -20.41 1.67
N PRO A 354 -15.40 -19.52 0.65
CA PRO A 354 -15.47 -18.06 0.87
C PRO A 354 -16.92 -17.59 0.81
N THR A 355 -17.30 -16.72 1.74
CA THR A 355 -18.59 -16.05 1.76
C THR A 355 -18.41 -14.54 1.89
N ALA A 356 -18.85 -13.79 0.88
CA ALA A 356 -18.79 -12.33 0.94
C ALA A 356 -19.72 -11.79 2.03
N ILE A 357 -19.16 -11.03 2.97
CA ILE A 357 -19.91 -10.32 3.99
C ILE A 357 -20.41 -8.98 3.46
N THR A 358 -19.52 -8.21 2.80
CA THR A 358 -19.86 -6.86 2.34
C THR A 358 -20.19 -6.82 0.85
N GLY A 359 -20.96 -5.79 0.45
CA GLY A 359 -21.22 -5.48 -0.96
C GLY A 359 -19.99 -4.95 -1.71
N PRO A 360 -20.15 -4.56 -2.99
CA PRO A 360 -19.06 -4.05 -3.83
C PRO A 360 -18.69 -2.61 -3.44
N THR A 361 -17.91 -2.47 -2.40
CA THR A 361 -17.28 -1.22 -1.90
C THR A 361 -15.97 -1.60 -1.24
N SER A 362 -15.05 -0.67 -1.06
CA SER A 362 -13.69 -1.01 -0.63
C SER A 362 -13.50 -0.86 0.87
N PHE A 363 -13.16 -1.98 1.49
CA PHE A 363 -12.76 -2.11 2.89
C PHE A 363 -11.29 -2.53 2.99
N GLY A 364 -10.71 -2.27 4.16
CA GLY A 364 -9.35 -2.72 4.50
C GLY A 364 -9.07 -2.53 5.99
N GLY A 365 -7.88 -2.91 6.44
CA GLY A 365 -7.46 -2.72 7.83
C GLY A 365 -8.43 -3.32 8.83
N ILE A 366 -8.87 -4.57 8.60
CA ILE A 366 -9.85 -5.24 9.48
C ILE A 366 -9.23 -5.60 10.84
N SER A 367 -10.00 -5.45 11.91
CA SER A 367 -9.67 -5.88 13.26
C SER A 367 -10.93 -6.39 13.98
N ILE A 368 -10.78 -7.43 14.79
CA ILE A 368 -11.91 -8.08 15.48
C ILE A 368 -11.58 -8.25 16.97
N SER A 369 -12.57 -8.04 17.83
CA SER A 369 -12.50 -8.30 19.26
C SER A 369 -12.93 -9.71 19.61
N ASP A 370 -12.66 -10.16 20.86
CA ASP A 370 -13.02 -11.50 21.33
C ASP A 370 -14.53 -11.77 21.31
N ASP A 371 -15.36 -10.75 21.43
CA ASP A 371 -16.83 -10.87 21.30
C ASP A 371 -17.33 -10.86 19.86
N GLY A 372 -16.42 -10.75 18.88
CA GLY A 372 -16.72 -10.78 17.45
C GLY A 372 -17.09 -9.44 16.83
N THR A 373 -16.91 -8.31 17.55
CA THR A 373 -17.08 -6.97 16.97
C THR A 373 -16.02 -6.70 15.91
N LEU A 374 -16.47 -6.49 14.67
CA LEU A 374 -15.62 -6.24 13.51
C LEU A 374 -15.53 -4.75 13.21
N VAL A 375 -14.32 -4.21 13.15
CA VAL A 375 -14.02 -2.86 12.68
C VAL A 375 -13.09 -2.90 11.48
N ALA A 376 -13.24 -1.89 10.61
CA ALA A 376 -12.46 -1.76 9.40
C ALA A 376 -12.35 -0.27 9.01
N HIS A 377 -11.57 0.02 8.00
CA HIS A 377 -11.78 1.25 7.25
C HIS A 377 -12.56 0.96 5.96
N ASN A 378 -13.38 1.92 5.54
CA ASN A 378 -14.10 1.92 4.27
C ASN A 378 -13.74 3.18 3.49
N GLN A 379 -13.60 3.07 2.17
CA GLN A 379 -13.25 4.18 1.28
C GLN A 379 -13.95 4.05 -0.08
N SER A 380 -13.96 5.13 -0.82
CA SER A 380 -14.33 5.15 -2.25
C SER A 380 -13.59 6.29 -2.96
N PHE A 381 -13.74 6.45 -4.26
CA PHE A 381 -13.19 7.61 -4.96
C PHE A 381 -13.70 8.97 -4.43
N LEU A 382 -14.83 8.99 -3.69
CA LEU A 382 -15.43 10.22 -3.18
C LEU A 382 -15.00 10.58 -1.75
N TYR A 383 -14.38 9.67 -1.02
CA TYR A 383 -13.93 9.92 0.34
C TYR A 383 -12.75 9.02 0.73
N PRO A 384 -11.78 9.57 1.49
CA PRO A 384 -10.65 8.79 2.03
C PRO A 384 -11.14 7.77 3.07
N PRO A 385 -10.23 6.88 3.55
CA PRO A 385 -10.57 5.90 4.56
C PRO A 385 -11.32 6.49 5.75
N ARG A 386 -12.45 5.86 6.11
CA ARG A 386 -13.31 6.15 7.26
C ARG A 386 -13.37 4.95 8.18
N LEU A 387 -13.35 5.18 9.48
CA LEU A 387 -13.51 4.10 10.45
C LEU A 387 -14.97 3.63 10.48
N VAL A 388 -15.16 2.33 10.33
CA VAL A 388 -16.50 1.72 10.36
C VAL A 388 -16.54 0.49 11.27
N LYS A 389 -17.71 0.23 11.86
CA LYS A 389 -18.09 -1.06 12.41
C LYS A 389 -18.94 -1.81 11.40
N VAL A 390 -18.62 -3.07 11.14
CA VAL A 390 -19.32 -3.91 10.16
C VAL A 390 -20.16 -4.96 10.89
N ASP A 391 -21.45 -5.00 10.60
CA ASP A 391 -22.32 -6.08 11.03
C ASP A 391 -22.05 -7.32 10.15
N ARG A 392 -21.49 -8.37 10.76
CA ARG A 392 -21.08 -9.59 10.05
C ARG A 392 -22.24 -10.38 9.44
N ALA A 393 -23.45 -10.22 9.96
CA ALA A 393 -24.63 -10.94 9.49
C ALA A 393 -25.29 -10.25 8.29
N THR A 394 -25.21 -8.92 8.20
CA THR A 394 -25.89 -8.14 7.17
C THR A 394 -24.92 -7.48 6.18
N GLY A 395 -23.65 -7.34 6.54
CA GLY A 395 -22.64 -6.58 5.80
C GLY A 395 -22.79 -5.06 5.89
N GLU A 396 -23.71 -4.58 6.72
CA GLU A 396 -23.94 -3.14 6.90
C GLU A 396 -22.78 -2.51 7.67
N ALA A 397 -22.24 -1.41 7.14
CA ALA A 397 -21.16 -0.65 7.76
C ALA A 397 -21.70 0.62 8.41
N THR A 398 -21.43 0.78 9.70
CA THR A 398 -21.76 1.99 10.47
C THR A 398 -20.50 2.81 10.71
N ARG A 399 -20.48 4.06 10.24
CA ARG A 399 -19.36 4.97 10.41
C ARG A 399 -19.20 5.38 11.88
N LEU A 400 -17.94 5.39 12.38
CA LEU A 400 -17.60 5.71 13.76
C LEU A 400 -16.78 6.98 13.93
N ASP A 401 -16.31 7.59 12.84
CA ASP A 401 -15.49 8.80 12.86
C ASP A 401 -16.16 9.98 12.13
N THR A 402 -15.59 11.16 12.31
CA THR A 402 -15.94 12.39 11.59
C THR A 402 -14.70 13.06 10.97
N ILE A 403 -13.63 12.28 10.82
CA ILE A 403 -12.38 12.76 10.23
C ILE A 403 -12.66 13.25 8.80
N ASN A 404 -12.14 14.45 8.47
CA ASN A 404 -12.30 15.11 7.17
C ASN A 404 -13.71 15.64 6.82
N ASP A 405 -14.71 15.50 7.68
CA ASP A 405 -16.08 15.97 7.36
C ASP A 405 -16.12 17.48 7.07
N ASP A 406 -15.42 18.28 7.87
CA ASP A 406 -15.38 19.75 7.72
C ASP A 406 -14.73 20.17 6.40
N VAL A 407 -13.67 19.46 5.96
CA VAL A 407 -12.99 19.73 4.69
C VAL A 407 -13.87 19.33 3.52
N LEU A 408 -14.37 18.09 3.54
CA LEU A 408 -15.14 17.51 2.42
C LEU A 408 -16.53 18.12 2.25
N ALA A 409 -17.13 18.70 3.30
CA ALA A 409 -18.44 19.33 3.22
C ALA A 409 -18.52 20.49 2.20
N ASN A 410 -17.38 21.08 1.84
CA ASN A 410 -17.30 22.22 0.95
C ASN A 410 -16.53 21.89 -0.35
N VAL A 411 -16.41 20.60 -0.70
CA VAL A 411 -15.70 20.15 -1.91
C VAL A 411 -16.70 19.65 -2.93
N ASP A 412 -16.62 20.20 -4.14
CA ASP A 412 -17.37 19.71 -5.29
C ASP A 412 -16.65 18.53 -5.91
N LEU A 413 -17.25 17.36 -5.85
CA LEU A 413 -16.78 16.14 -6.48
C LEU A 413 -17.61 15.84 -7.72
N GLY A 414 -16.94 15.26 -8.72
CA GLY A 414 -17.62 14.66 -9.87
C GLY A 414 -18.28 13.32 -9.50
N THR A 415 -19.11 12.82 -10.39
CA THR A 415 -19.63 11.46 -10.29
C THR A 415 -18.66 10.47 -10.92
N TYR A 416 -18.79 9.19 -10.60
CA TYR A 416 -18.04 8.12 -11.24
C TYR A 416 -18.90 6.88 -11.43
N GLU A 417 -18.48 6.03 -12.35
CA GLU A 417 -19.12 4.73 -12.57
C GLU A 417 -18.10 3.66 -12.98
N SER A 418 -18.45 2.40 -12.77
CA SER A 418 -17.74 1.25 -13.32
C SER A 418 -18.37 0.84 -14.64
N VAL A 419 -17.57 0.78 -15.69
CA VAL A 419 -17.99 0.31 -17.01
C VAL A 419 -17.16 -0.88 -17.45
N THR A 420 -17.64 -1.60 -18.45
CA THR A 420 -16.90 -2.68 -19.11
C THR A 420 -16.83 -2.41 -20.60
N TYR A 421 -15.67 -2.58 -21.20
CA TYR A 421 -15.46 -2.52 -22.64
C TYR A 421 -14.77 -3.79 -23.16
N LYS A 422 -14.78 -4.02 -24.46
CA LYS A 422 -14.10 -5.15 -25.08
C LYS A 422 -12.66 -4.77 -25.40
N GLY A 423 -11.71 -5.41 -24.73
CA GLY A 423 -10.26 -5.24 -24.91
C GLY A 423 -9.65 -6.30 -25.84
N HIS A 424 -8.38 -6.59 -25.62
CA HIS A 424 -7.62 -7.59 -26.36
C HIS A 424 -8.37 -8.94 -26.37
N ASP A 425 -8.35 -9.61 -27.54
CA ASP A 425 -9.05 -10.87 -27.79
C ASP A 425 -10.55 -10.87 -27.45
N GLY A 426 -11.17 -9.69 -27.30
CA GLY A 426 -12.57 -9.51 -26.97
C GLY A 426 -12.91 -9.77 -25.51
N ALA A 427 -11.91 -9.81 -24.63
CA ALA A 427 -12.10 -9.92 -23.18
C ALA A 427 -12.87 -8.70 -22.62
N ASP A 428 -13.56 -8.94 -21.51
CA ASP A 428 -14.23 -7.88 -20.76
C ASP A 428 -13.21 -7.18 -19.85
N ILE A 429 -12.99 -5.89 -20.08
CA ILE A 429 -12.06 -5.06 -19.30
C ILE A 429 -12.87 -4.07 -18.47
N GLN A 430 -12.69 -4.10 -17.16
CA GLN A 430 -13.31 -3.15 -16.25
C GLN A 430 -12.58 -1.81 -16.27
N MET A 431 -13.34 -0.71 -16.20
CA MET A 431 -12.82 0.65 -16.18
C MET A 431 -13.66 1.55 -15.28
N TRP A 432 -12.97 2.36 -14.45
CA TRP A 432 -13.58 3.44 -13.68
C TRP A 432 -13.58 4.72 -14.52
N VAL A 433 -14.76 5.31 -14.71
CA VAL A 433 -14.93 6.58 -15.42
C VAL A 433 -15.35 7.65 -14.42
N HIS A 434 -14.61 8.75 -14.38
CA HIS A 434 -14.87 9.91 -13.53
C HIS A 434 -15.28 11.10 -14.36
N TYR A 435 -16.39 11.70 -14.03
CA TYR A 435 -16.94 12.86 -14.71
C TYR A 435 -16.61 14.14 -13.96
N PRO A 436 -16.29 15.26 -14.65
CA PRO A 436 -16.04 16.53 -13.98
C PRO A 436 -17.27 17.03 -13.20
N PRO A 437 -17.06 17.82 -12.12
CA PRO A 437 -18.17 18.47 -11.44
C PRO A 437 -19.05 19.27 -12.42
N GLY A 438 -20.36 19.06 -12.35
CA GLY A 438 -21.32 19.69 -13.24
C GLY A 438 -21.29 19.18 -14.69
N PHE A 439 -20.83 17.94 -14.90
CA PHE A 439 -20.84 17.28 -16.21
C PHE A 439 -22.19 17.41 -16.94
N ASP A 440 -22.16 17.81 -18.20
CA ASP A 440 -23.32 17.93 -19.10
C ASP A 440 -23.10 17.04 -20.33
N PRO A 441 -23.87 15.96 -20.52
CA PRO A 441 -23.68 15.01 -21.62
C PRO A 441 -23.97 15.62 -23.02
N ASN A 442 -24.41 16.87 -23.11
CA ASN A 442 -24.58 17.60 -24.37
C ASN A 442 -23.35 18.45 -24.76
N LYS A 443 -22.27 18.34 -24.01
CA LYS A 443 -20.98 18.99 -24.27
C LYS A 443 -19.91 17.94 -24.50
N GLU A 444 -18.88 18.29 -25.26
CA GLU A 444 -17.72 17.44 -25.54
C GLU A 444 -16.56 17.80 -24.60
N TYR A 445 -16.02 16.82 -23.90
CA TYR A 445 -14.95 16.96 -22.91
C TYR A 445 -13.66 16.28 -23.38
N PRO A 446 -12.50 16.77 -22.99
CA PRO A 446 -11.25 16.05 -23.21
C PRO A 446 -11.18 14.79 -22.34
N LEU A 447 -10.45 13.77 -22.82
CA LEU A 447 -10.15 12.55 -22.08
C LEU A 447 -8.77 12.61 -21.43
N PHE A 448 -8.66 12.20 -20.16
CA PHE A 448 -7.40 11.82 -19.55
C PHE A 448 -7.44 10.34 -19.14
N LEU A 449 -6.85 9.47 -19.96
CA LEU A 449 -6.78 8.03 -19.70
C LEU A 449 -5.56 7.69 -18.85
N LEU A 450 -5.79 7.14 -17.68
CA LEU A 450 -4.76 6.79 -16.71
C LEU A 450 -4.40 5.30 -16.81
N ILE A 451 -3.10 5.01 -16.83
CA ILE A 451 -2.53 3.67 -16.93
C ILE A 451 -1.83 3.35 -15.61
N HIS A 452 -2.32 2.35 -14.89
CA HIS A 452 -1.78 2.02 -13.57
C HIS A 452 -0.43 1.31 -13.63
N GLY A 453 0.31 1.39 -12.52
CA GLY A 453 1.56 0.66 -12.30
C GLY A 453 1.33 -0.77 -11.84
N GLY A 454 2.40 -1.50 -11.71
CA GLY A 454 2.44 -2.90 -11.28
C GLY A 454 3.33 -3.74 -12.17
N PRO A 455 2.85 -4.40 -13.25
CA PRO A 455 1.54 -4.31 -13.93
C PRO A 455 0.37 -5.00 -13.23
N HIS A 456 0.65 -5.89 -12.31
CA HIS A 456 -0.34 -6.80 -11.71
C HIS A 456 -1.10 -6.18 -10.52
N ASN A 457 -1.26 -4.86 -10.48
CA ASN A 457 -2.19 -4.21 -9.55
C ASN A 457 -3.55 -4.01 -10.22
N ALA A 458 -4.59 -3.85 -9.43
CA ALA A 458 -5.85 -3.28 -9.91
C ALA A 458 -6.09 -1.93 -9.23
N ILE A 459 -6.83 -1.05 -9.90
CA ILE A 459 -7.35 0.17 -9.30
C ILE A 459 -8.70 -0.15 -8.67
N PRO A 460 -8.79 -0.20 -7.34
CA PRO A 460 -10.05 -0.42 -6.65
C PRO A 460 -10.87 0.86 -6.57
N ASP A 461 -12.15 0.75 -6.22
CA ASP A 461 -12.95 1.89 -5.75
C ASP A 461 -12.33 2.44 -4.46
N GLY A 462 -11.42 3.40 -4.57
CA GLY A 462 -10.63 3.88 -3.45
C GLY A 462 -10.09 5.29 -3.64
N PHE A 463 -9.94 6.01 -2.52
CA PHE A 463 -9.38 7.35 -2.51
C PHE A 463 -7.86 7.33 -2.63
N HIS A 464 -7.33 7.93 -3.67
CA HIS A 464 -5.90 7.95 -3.91
C HIS A 464 -5.32 9.35 -3.70
N PHE A 465 -4.40 9.52 -2.75
CA PHE A 465 -3.83 10.83 -2.43
C PHE A 465 -2.77 11.33 -3.42
N ARG A 466 -2.15 10.45 -4.22
CA ARG A 466 -1.08 10.80 -5.17
C ARG A 466 -1.55 10.94 -6.62
N TRP A 467 -2.44 10.07 -7.06
CA TRP A 467 -3.01 10.02 -8.42
C TRP A 467 -4.53 10.04 -8.29
N ASN A 468 -5.08 11.19 -7.88
CA ASN A 468 -6.50 11.28 -7.57
C ASN A 468 -7.31 11.60 -8.83
N ALA A 469 -8.10 10.63 -9.31
CA ALA A 469 -8.91 10.79 -10.51
C ALA A 469 -9.96 11.90 -10.38
N GLN A 470 -10.49 12.15 -9.18
CA GLN A 470 -11.43 13.25 -8.94
C GLN A 470 -10.75 14.63 -9.04
N THR A 471 -9.46 14.74 -8.67
CA THR A 471 -8.68 15.96 -8.89
C THR A 471 -8.50 16.23 -10.38
N PHE A 472 -8.12 15.23 -11.16
CA PHE A 472 -8.00 15.37 -12.63
C PHE A 472 -9.35 15.67 -13.28
N ALA A 473 -10.43 15.05 -12.82
CA ALA A 473 -11.77 15.37 -13.28
C ALA A 473 -12.17 16.82 -12.92
N SER A 474 -11.75 17.32 -11.76
CA SER A 474 -12.01 18.71 -11.33
C SER A 474 -11.31 19.74 -12.22
N TRP A 475 -10.25 19.39 -12.94
CA TRP A 475 -9.66 20.25 -14.00
C TRP A 475 -10.55 20.39 -15.23
N GLY A 476 -11.55 19.50 -15.38
CA GLY A 476 -12.49 19.53 -16.52
C GLY A 476 -12.27 18.43 -17.54
N TYR A 477 -11.55 17.37 -17.19
CA TYR A 477 -11.41 16.15 -18.02
C TYR A 477 -12.45 15.10 -17.62
N VAL A 478 -12.91 14.32 -18.58
CA VAL A 478 -13.34 12.96 -18.24
C VAL A 478 -12.08 12.17 -18.00
N THR A 479 -11.98 11.56 -16.81
CA THR A 479 -10.78 10.83 -16.38
C THR A 479 -11.12 9.36 -16.19
N ALA A 480 -10.25 8.47 -16.66
CA ALA A 480 -10.54 7.04 -16.53
C ALA A 480 -9.33 6.23 -16.07
N TRP A 481 -9.57 5.24 -15.22
CA TRP A 481 -8.65 4.18 -14.87
C TRP A 481 -9.17 2.86 -15.42
N HIS A 482 -8.42 2.19 -16.29
CA HIS A 482 -8.79 0.86 -16.76
C HIS A 482 -7.92 -0.23 -16.11
N ASN A 483 -8.53 -1.35 -15.78
CA ASN A 483 -7.88 -2.53 -15.23
C ASN A 483 -7.60 -3.51 -16.39
N PHE A 484 -6.54 -3.23 -17.16
CA PHE A 484 -6.12 -3.98 -18.34
C PHE A 484 -5.67 -5.41 -17.99
N HIS A 485 -5.52 -6.29 -18.99
CA HIS A 485 -4.94 -7.63 -18.79
C HIS A 485 -3.64 -7.56 -17.98
N GLY A 486 -3.53 -8.43 -17.00
CA GLY A 486 -2.45 -8.43 -16.00
C GLY A 486 -2.86 -7.88 -14.66
N SER A 487 -3.97 -7.12 -14.55
CA SER A 487 -4.47 -6.62 -13.26
C SER A 487 -4.96 -7.77 -12.39
N ASN A 488 -4.59 -7.75 -11.09
CA ASN A 488 -5.14 -8.67 -10.11
C ASN A 488 -6.63 -8.34 -9.82
N SER A 489 -7.28 -9.05 -8.91
CA SER A 489 -8.71 -8.85 -8.58
C SER A 489 -9.71 -9.47 -9.57
N PHE A 490 -9.26 -9.92 -10.75
CA PHE A 490 -10.11 -10.50 -11.81
C PHE A 490 -9.77 -11.97 -12.10
N GLY A 491 -9.02 -12.61 -11.23
CA GLY A 491 -8.61 -14.01 -11.32
C GLY A 491 -7.16 -14.20 -11.77
N GLN A 492 -6.64 -15.41 -11.51
CA GLN A 492 -5.26 -15.79 -11.79
C GLN A 492 -4.92 -15.74 -13.28
N ASP A 493 -5.81 -16.31 -14.12
CA ASP A 493 -5.59 -16.34 -15.57
C ASP A 493 -5.51 -14.94 -16.17
N PHE A 494 -6.31 -13.99 -15.65
CA PHE A 494 -6.27 -12.60 -16.10
C PHE A 494 -5.00 -11.90 -15.65
N ALA A 495 -4.55 -12.15 -14.42
CA ALA A 495 -3.31 -11.58 -13.88
C ALA A 495 -2.07 -12.13 -14.59
N ASP A 496 -2.00 -13.45 -14.85
CA ASP A 496 -0.84 -14.10 -15.48
C ASP A 496 -0.82 -13.94 -17.02
N TYR A 497 -1.92 -13.48 -17.63
CA TYR A 497 -2.08 -13.38 -19.08
C TYR A 497 -0.93 -12.67 -19.79
N ILE A 498 -0.39 -11.64 -19.18
CA ILE A 498 0.66 -10.79 -19.77
C ILE A 498 2.08 -11.31 -19.57
N ASN A 499 2.27 -12.45 -18.95
CA ASN A 499 3.57 -13.05 -18.79
C ASN A 499 3.82 -14.13 -19.88
N PRO A 500 4.88 -14.01 -20.71
CA PRO A 500 5.97 -13.01 -20.64
C PRO A 500 5.81 -11.76 -21.51
N ASP A 501 4.69 -11.54 -22.15
CA ASP A 501 4.47 -10.40 -23.06
C ASP A 501 3.77 -9.24 -22.35
N TRP A 502 4.56 -8.30 -21.82
CA TRP A 502 4.06 -7.12 -21.10
C TRP A 502 3.49 -6.03 -21.99
N ILE A 503 3.50 -6.18 -23.31
CA ILE A 503 3.10 -5.12 -24.24
C ILE A 503 1.75 -5.41 -24.90
N THR A 504 1.61 -6.56 -25.55
CA THR A 504 0.55 -6.76 -26.54
C THR A 504 -0.85 -6.56 -25.99
N ALA A 505 -1.21 -7.29 -24.92
CA ALA A 505 -2.56 -7.18 -24.39
C ALA A 505 -2.81 -5.83 -23.68
N PRO A 506 -1.94 -5.32 -22.78
CA PRO A 506 -2.18 -4.01 -22.15
C PRO A 506 -2.19 -2.83 -23.11
N TYR A 507 -1.37 -2.86 -24.18
CA TYR A 507 -1.40 -1.85 -25.22
C TYR A 507 -2.74 -1.89 -25.98
N ASN A 508 -3.19 -3.08 -26.41
CA ASN A 508 -4.45 -3.22 -27.14
C ASN A 508 -5.65 -2.83 -26.24
N ASP A 509 -5.63 -3.15 -24.96
CA ASP A 509 -6.65 -2.72 -24.00
C ASP A 509 -6.69 -1.20 -23.85
N THR A 510 -5.51 -0.55 -23.81
CA THR A 510 -5.40 0.92 -23.75
C THR A 510 -5.97 1.59 -24.98
N ILE A 511 -5.68 1.06 -26.19
CA ILE A 511 -6.25 1.57 -27.44
C ILE A 511 -7.75 1.34 -27.50
N ALA A 512 -8.22 0.14 -27.12
CA ALA A 512 -9.65 -0.18 -27.08
C ALA A 512 -10.42 0.71 -26.08
N ALA A 513 -9.79 1.09 -24.95
CA ALA A 513 -10.38 2.06 -24.02
C ALA A 513 -10.54 3.44 -24.69
N ALA A 514 -9.52 3.93 -25.39
CA ALA A 514 -9.60 5.20 -26.10
C ALA A 514 -10.66 5.16 -27.22
N GLU A 515 -10.75 4.06 -27.98
CA GLU A 515 -11.79 3.84 -29.01
C GLU A 515 -13.19 3.81 -28.38
N TRP A 516 -13.35 3.15 -27.23
CA TRP A 516 -14.62 3.15 -26.49
C TRP A 516 -15.06 4.57 -26.10
N PHE A 517 -14.13 5.45 -25.72
CA PHE A 517 -14.43 6.85 -25.43
C PHE A 517 -14.73 7.65 -26.70
N ALA A 518 -14.01 7.44 -27.82
CA ALA A 518 -14.26 8.12 -29.10
C ALA A 518 -15.67 7.86 -29.67
N GLU A 519 -16.33 6.77 -29.26
CA GLU A 519 -17.73 6.48 -29.61
C GLU A 519 -18.75 7.29 -28.80
N LYS A 520 -18.33 8.11 -27.82
CA LYS A 520 -19.25 8.85 -26.94
C LYS A 520 -19.47 10.27 -27.45
N ASP A 521 -20.72 10.68 -27.61
CA ASP A 521 -21.09 12.04 -28.05
C ASP A 521 -20.56 13.16 -27.11
N TRP A 522 -20.14 12.81 -25.91
CA TRP A 522 -19.61 13.74 -24.91
C TRP A 522 -18.08 13.70 -24.77
N ILE A 523 -17.36 13.04 -25.68
CA ILE A 523 -15.88 13.08 -25.77
C ILE A 523 -15.45 13.80 -27.04
N ASP A 524 -14.51 14.71 -26.90
CA ASP A 524 -13.78 15.32 -28.00
C ASP A 524 -12.57 14.44 -28.35
N GLU A 525 -12.68 13.66 -29.42
CA GLU A 525 -11.64 12.72 -29.85
C GLU A 525 -10.33 13.39 -30.26
N ASP A 526 -10.38 14.70 -30.57
CA ASP A 526 -9.20 15.52 -30.91
C ASP A 526 -8.47 16.04 -29.64
N ARG A 527 -9.00 15.77 -28.41
CA ARG A 527 -8.46 16.22 -27.12
C ARG A 527 -8.28 15.06 -26.14
N MET A 528 -7.48 14.07 -26.51
CA MET A 528 -7.17 12.93 -25.67
C MET A 528 -5.72 12.96 -25.20
N VAL A 529 -5.49 12.75 -23.91
CA VAL A 529 -4.18 12.56 -23.29
C VAL A 529 -4.17 11.30 -22.45
N ALA A 530 -2.99 10.71 -22.29
CA ALA A 530 -2.85 9.51 -21.46
C ALA A 530 -1.57 9.57 -20.63
N GLY A 531 -1.49 8.70 -19.61
CA GLY A 531 -0.26 8.57 -18.88
C GLY A 531 -0.37 7.72 -17.62
N GLY A 532 0.79 7.44 -17.04
CA GLY A 532 0.87 6.64 -15.83
C GLY A 532 2.25 6.62 -15.20
N GLY A 533 2.35 5.89 -14.09
CA GLY A 533 3.60 5.74 -13.34
C GLY A 533 4.08 4.30 -13.30
N SER A 534 5.41 4.10 -13.14
CA SER A 534 6.01 2.77 -13.03
C SER A 534 5.75 1.95 -14.30
N TYR A 535 5.07 0.80 -14.19
CA TYR A 535 4.61 0.09 -15.37
C TYR A 535 3.68 0.96 -16.25
N GLY A 536 2.82 1.82 -15.68
CA GLY A 536 2.05 2.78 -16.48
C GLY A 536 2.94 3.78 -17.23
N GLY A 537 4.07 4.19 -16.65
CA GLY A 537 5.12 4.95 -17.33
C GLY A 537 5.84 4.14 -18.42
N TYR A 538 6.05 2.86 -18.18
CA TYR A 538 6.57 1.91 -19.18
C TYR A 538 5.62 1.80 -20.39
N LEU A 539 4.33 1.53 -20.16
CA LEU A 539 3.36 1.39 -21.24
C LEU A 539 3.15 2.72 -21.98
N SER A 540 3.19 3.85 -21.26
CA SER A 540 3.21 5.19 -21.89
C SER A 540 4.46 5.40 -22.76
N SER A 541 5.62 4.84 -22.35
CA SER A 541 6.84 4.87 -23.18
C SER A 541 6.75 3.96 -24.42
N ILE A 542 6.01 2.85 -24.33
CA ILE A 542 5.68 1.99 -25.48
C ILE A 542 4.74 2.72 -26.44
N LEU A 543 3.74 3.44 -25.91
CA LEU A 543 2.83 4.26 -26.73
C LEU A 543 3.61 5.25 -27.60
N LEU A 544 4.67 5.90 -27.13
CA LEU A 544 5.52 6.79 -27.93
C LEU A 544 5.97 6.20 -29.28
N GLY A 545 6.12 4.87 -29.34
CA GLY A 545 6.64 4.17 -30.52
C GLY A 545 5.62 3.32 -31.27
N LYS A 546 4.34 3.40 -30.89
CA LYS A 546 3.23 2.67 -31.50
C LYS A 546 2.09 3.63 -31.85
N ASP A 547 1.17 3.23 -32.73
CA ASP A 547 0.01 4.03 -33.11
C ASP A 547 -0.94 4.25 -31.95
N HIS A 548 -1.35 5.47 -31.68
CA HIS A 548 -2.28 5.84 -30.64
C HIS A 548 -2.97 7.19 -30.89
N PRO A 549 -4.15 7.48 -30.29
CA PRO A 549 -4.88 8.72 -30.50
C PRO A 549 -4.48 9.89 -29.57
N PHE A 550 -3.51 9.73 -28.67
CA PHE A 550 -3.22 10.71 -27.63
C PHE A 550 -2.34 11.86 -28.10
N ASN A 551 -2.72 13.10 -27.78
CA ASN A 551 -2.00 14.32 -28.16
C ASN A 551 -0.71 14.55 -27.33
N ALA A 552 -0.67 14.05 -26.10
CA ALA A 552 0.50 14.09 -25.22
C ALA A 552 0.45 12.96 -24.19
N LEU A 553 1.62 12.64 -23.62
CA LEU A 553 1.77 11.57 -22.64
C LEU A 553 2.39 12.09 -21.34
N LEU A 554 1.89 11.58 -20.18
CA LEU A 554 2.51 11.69 -18.87
C LEU A 554 3.26 10.39 -18.57
N ILE A 555 4.56 10.50 -18.29
CA ILE A 555 5.46 9.36 -18.12
C ILE A 555 6.19 9.51 -16.79
N HIS A 556 5.66 8.93 -15.72
CA HIS A 556 6.22 9.02 -14.38
C HIS A 556 7.00 7.76 -14.03
N ALA A 557 8.25 7.93 -13.56
CA ALA A 557 9.15 6.85 -13.14
C ALA A 557 9.14 5.65 -14.12
N PRO A 558 9.40 5.89 -15.43
CA PRO A 558 9.22 4.87 -16.47
C PRO A 558 10.30 3.82 -16.46
N VAL A 559 9.96 2.56 -16.69
CA VAL A 559 10.91 1.59 -17.22
C VAL A 559 11.06 1.86 -18.72
N TYR A 560 12.26 2.19 -19.16
CA TYR A 560 12.56 2.54 -20.56
C TYR A 560 13.49 1.55 -21.24
N ASN A 561 14.44 1.02 -20.49
CA ASN A 561 15.46 0.09 -20.95
C ASN A 561 15.52 -1.09 -19.99
N MET A 562 15.03 -2.26 -20.43
CA MET A 562 14.94 -3.46 -19.58
C MET A 562 16.32 -4.00 -19.18
N TYR A 563 17.40 -3.70 -19.93
CA TYR A 563 18.75 -4.10 -19.52
C TYR A 563 19.21 -3.32 -18.28
N SER A 564 18.98 -2.02 -18.23
CA SER A 564 19.35 -1.20 -17.06
C SER A 564 18.38 -1.37 -15.89
N GLN A 565 17.18 -1.89 -16.14
CA GLN A 565 16.22 -2.27 -15.09
C GLN A 565 16.72 -3.41 -14.20
N MET A 566 17.73 -4.15 -14.63
CA MET A 566 18.43 -5.13 -13.78
C MET A 566 19.12 -4.51 -12.55
N ALA A 567 19.28 -3.19 -12.51
CA ALA A 567 19.79 -2.46 -11.35
C ALA A 567 18.70 -2.10 -10.31
N ALA A 568 17.46 -2.51 -10.54
CA ALA A 568 16.36 -2.30 -9.60
C ALA A 568 16.51 -3.11 -8.30
N ASP A 569 15.83 -2.67 -7.27
CA ASP A 569 15.75 -3.38 -5.98
C ASP A 569 15.04 -4.74 -6.09
N PHE A 570 14.22 -4.91 -7.11
CA PHE A 570 13.40 -6.09 -7.34
C PHE A 570 13.52 -6.55 -8.80
N ALA A 571 14.16 -7.68 -9.01
CA ALA A 571 14.49 -8.21 -10.32
C ALA A 571 13.50 -9.31 -10.78
N VAL A 572 12.19 -9.02 -10.75
CA VAL A 572 11.14 -9.95 -11.20
C VAL A 572 11.36 -10.45 -12.63
N HIS A 573 12.08 -9.66 -13.44
CA HIS A 573 12.31 -9.95 -14.85
C HIS A 573 13.11 -11.24 -15.05
N GLY A 574 14.13 -11.50 -14.22
CA GLY A 574 14.97 -12.69 -14.32
C GLY A 574 14.21 -14.00 -14.12
N THR A 575 13.21 -14.01 -13.25
CA THR A 575 12.37 -15.19 -12.99
C THR A 575 11.29 -15.40 -14.05
N ARG A 576 10.75 -14.32 -14.65
CA ARG A 576 9.65 -14.40 -15.62
C ARG A 576 10.13 -14.46 -17.07
N PHE A 577 11.20 -13.76 -17.43
CA PHE A 577 11.72 -13.67 -18.80
C PHE A 577 13.05 -14.43 -18.99
N GLY A 578 13.61 -15.00 -17.93
CA GLY A 578 14.99 -15.51 -17.90
C GLY A 578 16.01 -14.37 -17.86
N GLN A 579 17.26 -14.72 -17.77
CA GLN A 579 18.35 -13.73 -17.73
C GLN A 579 18.56 -13.11 -19.12
N PHE A 580 18.89 -11.81 -19.18
CA PHE A 580 19.02 -11.11 -20.46
C PHE A 580 20.14 -11.67 -21.35
N TRP A 581 21.17 -12.29 -20.77
CA TRP A 581 22.25 -12.95 -21.55
C TRP A 581 21.83 -14.34 -22.07
N GLU A 582 20.71 -14.91 -21.59
CA GLU A 582 20.14 -16.17 -22.06
C GLU A 582 19.04 -15.93 -23.09
N ASN A 583 18.21 -14.88 -22.88
CA ASN A 583 17.06 -14.54 -23.70
C ASN A 583 17.09 -13.06 -24.15
N PRO A 584 18.16 -12.56 -24.84
CA PRO A 584 18.28 -11.14 -25.18
C PRO A 584 17.11 -10.62 -26.05
N GLU A 585 16.53 -11.49 -26.89
CA GLU A 585 15.45 -11.13 -27.82
C GLU A 585 14.19 -10.64 -27.08
N ILE A 586 13.82 -11.28 -25.97
CA ILE A 586 12.69 -10.85 -25.15
C ILE A 586 12.95 -9.43 -24.60
N TYR A 587 14.16 -9.20 -24.07
CA TYR A 587 14.52 -7.88 -23.53
C TYR A 587 14.53 -6.77 -24.58
N GLU A 588 14.87 -7.10 -25.84
CA GLU A 588 14.77 -6.16 -26.97
C GLU A 588 13.31 -5.86 -27.30
N GLU A 589 12.46 -6.90 -27.39
CA GLU A 589 11.04 -6.76 -27.72
C GLU A 589 10.29 -5.93 -26.69
N ILE A 590 10.56 -6.11 -25.38
CA ILE A 590 9.84 -5.43 -24.32
C ILE A 590 10.49 -4.11 -23.86
N SER A 591 11.59 -3.66 -24.47
CA SER A 591 12.24 -2.40 -24.11
C SER A 591 11.76 -1.24 -24.98
N PRO A 592 11.11 -0.20 -24.40
CA PRO A 592 10.64 0.97 -25.17
C PRO A 592 11.70 1.63 -26.04
N HIS A 593 12.96 1.67 -25.62
CA HIS A 593 14.02 2.34 -26.36
C HIS A 593 14.28 1.73 -27.76
N TYR A 594 13.93 0.47 -28.01
CA TYR A 594 14.03 -0.13 -29.35
C TYR A 594 12.98 0.40 -30.32
N TYR A 595 11.93 1.05 -29.84
CA TYR A 595 10.89 1.67 -30.66
C TYR A 595 11.15 3.17 -30.92
N ALA A 596 12.29 3.70 -30.48
CA ALA A 596 12.58 5.14 -30.47
C ALA A 596 12.59 5.78 -31.86
N GLU A 597 12.81 5.02 -32.94
CA GLU A 597 12.73 5.56 -34.31
C GLU A 597 11.34 6.12 -34.67
N ASN A 598 10.27 5.56 -34.03
CA ASN A 598 8.89 5.93 -34.29
C ASN A 598 8.35 7.01 -33.34
N PHE A 599 9.11 7.43 -32.33
CA PHE A 599 8.63 8.43 -31.37
C PHE A 599 8.34 9.76 -32.05
N ASP A 600 7.14 10.32 -31.81
CA ASP A 600 6.69 11.61 -32.34
C ASP A 600 5.80 12.41 -31.39
N THR A 601 5.33 11.83 -30.29
CA THR A 601 4.36 12.40 -29.37
C THR A 601 5.02 13.20 -28.24
N PRO A 602 4.53 14.41 -27.91
CA PRO A 602 4.99 15.19 -26.76
C PRO A 602 4.85 14.45 -25.45
N ALA A 603 5.85 14.60 -24.53
CA ALA A 603 5.84 13.88 -23.27
C ALA A 603 6.37 14.70 -22.09
N LEU A 604 5.63 14.63 -20.96
CA LEU A 604 6.09 15.07 -19.65
C LEU A 604 6.68 13.87 -18.90
N ILE A 605 7.96 13.95 -18.55
CA ILE A 605 8.69 12.91 -17.85
C ILE A 605 8.93 13.38 -16.41
N ILE A 606 8.62 12.54 -15.41
CA ILE A 606 8.80 12.86 -13.98
C ILE A 606 9.53 11.72 -13.29
N HIS A 607 10.55 12.03 -12.43
CA HIS A 607 11.28 10.99 -11.70
C HIS A 607 11.96 11.52 -10.43
N GLY A 608 11.99 10.68 -9.39
CA GLY A 608 12.74 10.91 -8.15
C GLY A 608 14.15 10.32 -8.16
N GLN A 609 15.13 11.01 -7.57
CA GLN A 609 16.52 10.54 -7.48
C GLN A 609 16.68 9.27 -6.64
N ASN A 610 15.87 9.15 -5.58
CA ASN A 610 15.96 8.05 -4.61
C ASN A 610 15.11 6.83 -5.02
N ASP A 611 14.71 6.79 -6.28
CA ASP A 611 13.99 5.66 -6.86
C ASP A 611 14.95 4.50 -7.13
N LEU A 612 14.92 3.49 -6.25
CA LEU A 612 15.70 2.26 -6.40
C LEU A 612 14.85 1.13 -7.04
N ARG A 613 13.53 1.35 -7.19
CA ARG A 613 12.62 0.47 -7.90
C ARG A 613 12.73 0.59 -9.42
N VAL A 614 12.80 1.83 -9.90
CA VAL A 614 13.08 2.16 -11.30
C VAL A 614 14.21 3.19 -11.31
N PRO A 615 15.46 2.79 -11.61
CA PRO A 615 16.59 3.70 -11.52
C PRO A 615 16.40 4.96 -12.37
N VAL A 616 16.67 6.14 -11.80
CA VAL A 616 16.43 7.46 -12.44
C VAL A 616 17.11 7.64 -13.80
N GLY A 617 18.15 6.85 -14.10
CA GLY A 617 18.81 6.80 -15.40
C GLY A 617 17.84 6.50 -16.56
N GLN A 618 16.76 5.75 -16.29
CA GLN A 618 15.71 5.42 -17.25
C GLN A 618 15.05 6.69 -17.81
N ALA A 619 14.67 7.62 -16.94
CA ALA A 619 14.08 8.90 -17.34
C ALA A 619 15.07 9.79 -18.11
N PHE A 620 16.35 9.79 -17.72
CA PHE A 620 17.38 10.56 -18.42
C PHE A 620 17.62 10.04 -19.84
N GLU A 621 17.64 8.70 -20.04
CA GLU A 621 17.72 8.09 -21.35
C GLU A 621 16.52 8.47 -22.23
N LEU A 622 15.31 8.34 -21.71
CA LEU A 622 14.08 8.70 -22.44
C LEU A 622 14.06 10.18 -22.82
N PHE A 623 14.30 11.09 -21.87
CA PHE A 623 14.32 12.53 -22.14
C PHE A 623 15.38 12.90 -23.19
N ARG A 624 16.59 12.31 -23.08
CA ARG A 624 17.64 12.53 -24.07
C ARG A 624 17.22 12.08 -25.46
N THR A 625 16.51 10.95 -25.56
CA THR A 625 16.01 10.42 -26.82
C THR A 625 15.03 11.37 -27.47
N LEU A 626 14.02 11.84 -26.73
CA LEU A 626 13.00 12.77 -27.22
C LEU A 626 13.62 14.09 -27.68
N GLN A 627 14.50 14.69 -26.87
CA GLN A 627 15.20 15.93 -27.21
C GLN A 627 16.09 15.77 -28.45
N SER A 628 16.75 14.62 -28.61
CA SER A 628 17.61 14.34 -29.79
C SER A 628 16.80 14.22 -31.08
N LYS A 629 15.51 13.83 -30.97
CA LYS A 629 14.57 13.77 -32.10
C LYS A 629 13.85 15.09 -32.34
N GLY A 630 14.01 16.09 -31.47
CA GLY A 630 13.31 17.37 -31.55
C GLY A 630 11.84 17.28 -31.13
N ILE A 631 11.47 16.24 -30.36
CA ILE A 631 10.12 16.06 -29.84
C ILE A 631 9.96 16.94 -28.60
N GLU A 632 8.85 17.67 -28.52
CA GLU A 632 8.54 18.51 -27.36
C GLU A 632 8.45 17.65 -26.11
N SER A 633 9.27 17.96 -25.11
CA SER A 633 9.33 17.19 -23.88
C SER A 633 9.86 18.01 -22.71
N ARG A 634 9.35 17.71 -21.52
CA ARG A 634 9.76 18.31 -20.25
C ARG A 634 10.20 17.21 -19.30
N LEU A 635 11.30 17.42 -18.56
CA LEU A 635 11.75 16.52 -17.51
C LEU A 635 11.65 17.25 -16.16
N ILE A 636 10.88 16.68 -15.23
CA ILE A 636 10.84 17.09 -13.84
C ILE A 636 11.62 16.07 -13.02
N TYR A 637 12.65 16.55 -12.36
CA TYR A 637 13.54 15.73 -11.54
C TYR A 637 13.50 16.18 -10.09
N TYR A 638 13.15 15.26 -9.20
CA TYR A 638 13.11 15.50 -7.76
C TYR A 638 14.36 14.88 -7.10
N PRO A 639 15.29 15.69 -6.54
CA PRO A 639 16.53 15.19 -5.96
C PRO A 639 16.32 14.44 -4.64
N ASP A 640 15.16 14.55 -4.03
CA ASP A 640 14.84 14.10 -2.68
C ASP A 640 13.54 13.29 -2.56
N GLU A 641 12.99 12.85 -3.70
CA GLU A 641 11.86 11.90 -3.78
C GLU A 641 12.30 10.54 -4.26
N ASN A 642 11.49 9.52 -3.96
CA ASN A 642 11.68 8.14 -4.36
C ASN A 642 10.84 7.79 -5.62
N HIS A 643 10.39 6.54 -5.73
CA HIS A 643 9.48 6.08 -6.79
C HIS A 643 8.14 6.81 -6.78
N TRP A 644 7.79 7.42 -5.65
CA TRP A 644 6.61 8.25 -5.45
C TRP A 644 7.02 9.67 -5.09
N VAL A 645 6.17 10.65 -5.39
CA VAL A 645 6.31 12.03 -4.91
C VAL A 645 5.46 12.16 -3.65
N LEU A 646 6.11 12.27 -2.49
CA LEU A 646 5.47 12.12 -1.18
C LEU A 646 5.48 13.38 -0.32
N LYS A 647 6.42 14.31 -0.57
CA LYS A 647 6.46 15.56 0.17
C LYS A 647 5.34 16.48 -0.31
N PRO A 648 4.64 17.16 0.61
CA PRO A 648 3.52 18.04 0.27
C PRO A 648 3.82 19.03 -0.86
N ASN A 649 4.87 19.85 -0.73
CA ASN A 649 5.19 20.87 -1.73
C ASN A 649 5.64 20.29 -3.08
N ASN A 650 6.36 19.17 -3.07
CA ASN A 650 6.73 18.45 -4.30
C ASN A 650 5.48 17.89 -5.00
N SER A 651 4.52 17.40 -4.22
CA SER A 651 3.25 16.89 -4.76
C SER A 651 2.38 18.01 -5.33
N LEU A 652 2.28 19.16 -4.67
CA LEU A 652 1.59 20.32 -5.22
C LEU A 652 2.19 20.72 -6.56
N TYR A 653 3.50 20.88 -6.64
CA TYR A 653 4.22 21.18 -7.87
C TYR A 653 4.02 20.12 -8.95
N TRP A 654 3.94 18.83 -8.57
CA TRP A 654 3.64 17.73 -9.49
C TRP A 654 2.26 17.89 -10.14
N TYR A 655 1.23 18.20 -9.37
CA TYR A 655 -0.13 18.40 -9.88
C TYR A 655 -0.22 19.62 -10.79
N ASP A 656 0.39 20.73 -10.41
CA ASP A 656 0.43 21.98 -11.21
C ASP A 656 1.08 21.75 -12.59
N GLU A 657 2.23 21.07 -12.60
CA GLU A 657 2.96 20.79 -13.84
C GLU A 657 2.24 19.79 -14.75
N VAL A 658 1.55 18.81 -14.17
CA VAL A 658 0.74 17.86 -14.93
C VAL A 658 -0.48 18.58 -15.54
N GLU A 659 -1.18 19.40 -14.76
CA GLU A 659 -2.31 20.20 -15.27
C GLU A 659 -1.89 21.13 -16.41
N GLU A 660 -0.82 21.90 -16.21
CA GLU A 660 -0.28 22.81 -17.24
C GLU A 660 0.11 22.07 -18.51
N TRP A 661 0.83 20.94 -18.37
CA TRP A 661 1.27 20.15 -19.53
C TRP A 661 0.10 19.57 -20.31
N MET A 662 -0.87 18.93 -19.62
CA MET A 662 -2.01 18.33 -20.29
C MET A 662 -2.91 19.37 -20.95
N ALA A 663 -3.11 20.53 -20.31
CA ALA A 663 -3.91 21.62 -20.84
C ALA A 663 -3.31 22.23 -22.12
N GLN A 664 -2.01 22.16 -22.31
CA GLN A 664 -1.35 22.63 -23.54
C GLN A 664 -1.77 21.80 -24.77
N PHE A 665 -2.04 20.49 -24.60
CA PHE A 665 -2.33 19.56 -25.69
C PHE A 665 -3.80 19.15 -25.77
N ALA A 666 -4.53 19.26 -24.66
CA ALA A 666 -5.95 18.96 -24.58
C ALA A 666 -6.63 19.95 -23.63
N GLU A 667 -7.02 21.13 -24.16
CA GLU A 667 -7.64 22.20 -23.37
C GLU A 667 -8.80 21.66 -22.53
N PRO A 668 -8.80 21.85 -21.19
CA PRO A 668 -9.82 21.31 -20.31
C PRO A 668 -11.19 21.97 -20.47
N GLY A 669 -12.24 21.29 -19.97
CA GLY A 669 -13.61 21.77 -19.92
C GLY A 669 -14.49 21.36 -21.11
N GLY A 670 -15.79 21.38 -20.91
CA GLY A 670 -16.79 21.04 -21.93
C GLY A 670 -17.05 22.21 -22.89
N ARG A 671 -17.01 21.96 -24.19
CA ARG A 671 -17.33 22.90 -25.27
C ARG A 671 -18.78 22.80 -25.73
#